data_14dca29f9175ac559b8ae4a59ca4f390
#
_entry.id   14dca29f9175ac559b8ae4a59ca4f390
#
_cell.length_a   1.000
_cell.length_b   1.000
_cell.length_c   1.000
_cell.angle_alpha   90.00
_cell.angle_beta   90.00
_cell.angle_gamma   90.00
#
_symmetry.space_group_name_H-M   'P 1'
#
loop_
_entity.id
_entity.type
_entity.pdbx_description
1 polymer ?
#
loop_
_entity_poly.entity_id
_entity_poly.type
_entity_poly.pdbx_seq_one_letter_code
_entity_poly.pdbx_strand_id
1 'polypeptide(L)'
;VATILVGSFLLFLVQPMVARMALPRLGGAPNVWNSAMLVYQALLLGGYAYAHWLGRFTLRRQAAIHLALLLLAALTLPVALVDLPPITGLPEAAWVPLLLGASIGPVFFAVSAQAPLMQRWFAADPAAGAPWALYAASNLGSFTGLIAYPLLAEPLLSVRAQSLAWSAGFGLLVLLVGLSALSRWHAPAQTARSFTQARGSGGAPIDRRTVALWLVLSAVPSGLMLSTTTHLTTDIFAMPLLWVIPLGLYLLSFVVAFADGRTNARSVTRIAPLFVLFAGSYAMLSNGSGTLWIVGGTCLLLFCVATALHSRLYDLRPSPEHLTRFYLTTSAGGALGGLFTALIAPLAFDWAWEHPLLILAAALLMPLKPLLRWRDSDGVEPGMARIALGLLMVAALFLGWELLQSRAEGDNDLLVLLLTIFLVGVGVMVMAWRWAFVVVLLVAMVAQGGWWTMRATLDGDRTRSYFGIYTLRDDAERKVRTLAHGTTLHGMQALDAARARQSLTYYGPTSGVGLALAATPHIIGPGARIGVVGLGTGSLACQARPGQQWTFFEIDPVVLRFSTEGRFTFLRDCTPDAHVVLGDARLELTKFPPRTLDVLVIDAFSSDAIPMHLLTSEALQVYRRVLAPGGLLLLHISNRYIELAPVVGANAEANGLRALSREDRPSDESRYAPSRWIALSAKASVLDGLARARSDAPWTVLEERASHPWTDDHASILPYVRWSRMTGNP
;
A
#
# COMPACT_ATOMS: atom_id res chain seq x y z
N VAL A 1 -19.54 -16.79 -20.81
CA VAL A 1 -18.19 -16.23 -20.84
C VAL A 1 -18.27 -14.72 -20.68
N ALA A 2 -18.95 -13.99 -21.58
CA ALA A 2 -19.04 -12.51 -21.56
C ALA A 2 -19.52 -11.97 -20.20
N THR A 3 -20.59 -12.54 -19.64
CA THR A 3 -21.17 -12.14 -18.34
C THR A 3 -20.13 -12.21 -17.21
N ILE A 4 -19.33 -13.28 -17.16
CA ILE A 4 -18.29 -13.46 -16.13
C ILE A 4 -17.13 -12.48 -16.38
N LEU A 5 -16.68 -12.33 -17.62
CA LEU A 5 -15.59 -11.42 -17.96
C LEU A 5 -15.94 -9.97 -17.59
N VAL A 6 -17.13 -9.48 -18.00
CA VAL A 6 -17.61 -8.13 -17.67
C VAL A 6 -17.79 -7.96 -16.16
N GLY A 7 -18.41 -8.92 -15.45
CA GLY A 7 -18.58 -8.84 -14.01
C GLY A 7 -17.25 -8.78 -13.26
N SER A 8 -16.29 -9.61 -13.64
CA SER A 8 -14.96 -9.63 -13.03
C SER A 8 -14.15 -8.37 -13.37
N PHE A 9 -14.26 -7.86 -14.59
CA PHE A 9 -13.66 -6.60 -15.01
C PHE A 9 -14.17 -5.43 -14.15
N LEU A 10 -15.49 -5.30 -14.01
CA LEU A 10 -16.11 -4.25 -13.20
C LEU A 10 -15.73 -4.38 -11.72
N LEU A 11 -15.66 -5.61 -11.18
CA LEU A 11 -15.32 -5.87 -9.80
C LEU A 11 -13.91 -5.36 -9.45
N PHE A 12 -12.96 -5.49 -10.36
CA PHE A 12 -11.57 -5.07 -10.12
C PHE A 12 -11.29 -3.63 -10.57
N LEU A 13 -12.01 -3.11 -11.55
CA LEU A 13 -11.90 -1.71 -11.96
C LEU A 13 -12.42 -0.75 -10.87
N VAL A 14 -13.48 -1.13 -10.14
CA VAL A 14 -14.08 -0.27 -9.11
C VAL A 14 -13.21 -0.09 -7.87
N GLN A 15 -12.34 -1.06 -7.57
CA GLN A 15 -11.48 -1.00 -6.38
C GLN A 15 -10.55 0.22 -6.38
N PRO A 16 -9.68 0.41 -7.38
CA PRO A 16 -8.83 1.60 -7.45
C PRO A 16 -9.63 2.88 -7.71
N MET A 17 -10.76 2.82 -8.40
CA MET A 17 -11.64 3.97 -8.62
C MET A 17 -12.18 4.53 -7.29
N VAL A 18 -12.72 3.68 -6.43
CA VAL A 18 -13.23 4.09 -5.10
C VAL A 18 -12.10 4.53 -4.19
N ALA A 19 -10.97 3.84 -4.26
CA ALA A 19 -9.77 4.24 -3.57
C ALA A 19 -9.34 5.66 -3.95
N ARG A 20 -9.39 6.00 -5.23
CA ARG A 20 -9.12 7.36 -5.74
C ARG A 20 -10.15 8.38 -5.24
N MET A 21 -11.44 8.04 -5.24
CA MET A 21 -12.51 8.88 -4.67
C MET A 21 -12.29 9.16 -3.18
N ALA A 22 -11.70 8.21 -2.46
CA ALA A 22 -11.48 8.29 -1.03
C ALA A 22 -10.29 9.17 -0.63
N LEU A 23 -9.30 9.37 -1.52
CA LEU A 23 -8.09 10.15 -1.24
C LEU A 23 -8.33 11.54 -0.62
N PRO A 24 -9.26 12.37 -1.13
CA PRO A 24 -9.51 13.69 -0.57
C PRO A 24 -10.09 13.67 0.86
N ARG A 25 -10.64 12.54 1.30
CA ARG A 25 -11.27 12.37 2.64
C ARG A 25 -10.44 11.55 3.61
N LEU A 26 -9.61 10.63 3.11
CA LEU A 26 -8.89 9.64 3.93
C LEU A 26 -7.37 9.80 3.88
N GLY A 27 -6.88 10.64 2.98
CA GLY A 27 -5.45 10.71 2.70
C GLY A 27 -4.90 9.45 2.01
N GLY A 28 -3.57 9.40 1.81
CA GLY A 28 -2.88 8.32 1.08
C GLY A 28 -2.16 7.32 1.98
N ALA A 29 -2.52 7.19 3.25
CA ALA A 29 -1.83 6.31 4.18
C ALA A 29 -1.93 4.81 3.77
N PRO A 30 -0.86 4.00 3.92
CA PRO A 30 -0.86 2.59 3.54
C PRO A 30 -2.00 1.77 4.17
N ASN A 31 -2.37 2.07 5.41
CA ASN A 31 -3.42 1.35 6.11
C ASN A 31 -4.84 1.70 5.61
N VAL A 32 -5.03 2.85 4.94
CA VAL A 32 -6.29 3.14 4.21
C VAL A 32 -6.51 2.11 3.10
N TRP A 33 -5.45 1.79 2.36
CA TRP A 33 -5.49 0.77 1.29
C TRP A 33 -5.73 -0.63 1.83
N ASN A 34 -5.04 -1.00 2.90
CA ASN A 34 -5.23 -2.29 3.56
C ASN A 34 -6.67 -2.43 4.09
N SER A 35 -7.24 -1.37 4.65
CA SER A 35 -8.63 -1.33 5.10
C SER A 35 -9.61 -1.46 3.94
N ALA A 36 -9.36 -0.80 2.81
CA ALA A 36 -10.16 -0.94 1.60
C ALA A 36 -10.12 -2.39 1.08
N MET A 37 -8.94 -3.00 1.00
CA MET A 37 -8.78 -4.39 0.58
C MET A 37 -9.50 -5.37 1.49
N LEU A 38 -9.49 -5.15 2.81
CA LEU A 38 -10.26 -5.96 3.76
C LEU A 38 -11.76 -5.88 3.46
N VAL A 39 -12.29 -4.67 3.18
CA VAL A 39 -13.71 -4.50 2.83
C VAL A 39 -14.04 -5.25 1.54
N TYR A 40 -13.22 -5.13 0.50
CA TYR A 40 -13.44 -5.84 -0.76
C TYR A 40 -13.41 -7.36 -0.56
N GLN A 41 -12.49 -7.88 0.23
CA GLN A 41 -12.41 -9.31 0.54
C GLN A 41 -13.60 -9.79 1.37
N ALA A 42 -14.06 -9.00 2.35
CA ALA A 42 -15.25 -9.31 3.14
C ALA A 42 -16.53 -9.32 2.30
N LEU A 43 -16.69 -8.34 1.41
CA LEU A 43 -17.82 -8.27 0.48
C LEU A 43 -17.77 -9.41 -0.55
N LEU A 44 -16.59 -9.78 -1.03
CA LEU A 44 -16.39 -10.93 -1.92
C LEU A 44 -16.80 -12.23 -1.22
N LEU A 45 -16.36 -12.42 0.01
CA LEU A 45 -16.75 -13.56 0.85
C LEU A 45 -18.26 -13.61 1.05
N GLY A 46 -18.88 -12.47 1.37
CA GLY A 46 -20.33 -12.34 1.50
C GLY A 46 -21.08 -12.72 0.23
N GLY A 47 -20.62 -12.23 -0.93
CA GLY A 47 -21.20 -12.57 -2.24
C GLY A 47 -21.05 -14.05 -2.59
N TYR A 48 -19.94 -14.67 -2.25
CA TYR A 48 -19.74 -16.13 -2.42
C TYR A 48 -20.63 -16.94 -1.47
N ALA A 49 -20.80 -16.49 -0.21
CA ALA A 49 -21.72 -17.09 0.74
C ALA A 49 -23.18 -16.98 0.24
N TYR A 50 -23.55 -15.81 -0.28
CA TYR A 50 -24.87 -15.60 -0.91
C TYR A 50 -25.05 -16.51 -2.14
N ALA A 51 -24.09 -16.62 -3.03
CA ALA A 51 -24.16 -17.52 -4.18
C ALA A 51 -24.29 -19.00 -3.76
N HIS A 52 -23.58 -19.38 -2.69
CA HIS A 52 -23.70 -20.72 -2.11
C HIS A 52 -25.10 -20.97 -1.52
N TRP A 53 -25.63 -20.01 -0.75
CA TRP A 53 -26.98 -20.06 -0.18
C TRP A 53 -28.04 -20.11 -1.28
N LEU A 54 -27.92 -19.28 -2.32
CA LEU A 54 -28.83 -19.21 -3.44
C LEU A 54 -28.90 -20.54 -4.21
N GLY A 55 -27.86 -21.32 -4.15
CA GLY A 55 -27.76 -22.65 -4.71
C GLY A 55 -28.78 -23.68 -4.18
N ARG A 56 -29.49 -23.37 -3.11
CA ARG A 56 -30.58 -24.24 -2.55
C ARG A 56 -31.87 -24.12 -3.33
N PHE A 57 -32.01 -23.11 -4.17
CA PHE A 57 -33.21 -22.82 -4.94
C PHE A 57 -33.10 -23.33 -6.38
N THR A 58 -34.24 -23.43 -7.05
CA THR A 58 -34.30 -23.74 -8.49
C THR A 58 -33.65 -22.64 -9.30
N LEU A 59 -33.13 -22.94 -10.47
CA LEU A 59 -32.43 -22.00 -11.34
C LEU A 59 -33.25 -20.73 -11.64
N ARG A 60 -34.55 -20.87 -11.90
CA ARG A 60 -35.47 -19.74 -12.10
C ARG A 60 -35.55 -18.82 -10.86
N ARG A 61 -35.64 -19.40 -9.66
CA ARG A 61 -35.64 -18.60 -8.41
C ARG A 61 -34.29 -17.96 -8.17
N GLN A 62 -33.19 -18.64 -8.45
CA GLN A 62 -31.85 -18.05 -8.38
C GLN A 62 -31.76 -16.82 -9.29
N ALA A 63 -32.20 -16.95 -10.54
CA ALA A 63 -32.19 -15.85 -11.52
C ALA A 63 -33.04 -14.67 -11.07
N ALA A 64 -34.28 -14.92 -10.63
CA ALA A 64 -35.19 -13.87 -10.17
C ALA A 64 -34.63 -13.14 -8.94
N ILE A 65 -34.16 -13.86 -7.93
CA ILE A 65 -33.61 -13.25 -6.71
C ILE A 65 -32.33 -12.45 -7.03
N HIS A 66 -31.46 -12.99 -7.89
CA HIS A 66 -30.19 -12.30 -8.22
C HIS A 66 -30.42 -11.07 -9.10
N LEU A 67 -31.32 -11.14 -10.07
CA LEU A 67 -31.70 -9.95 -10.85
C LEU A 67 -32.36 -8.87 -9.98
N ALA A 68 -33.23 -9.26 -9.05
CA ALA A 68 -33.83 -8.32 -8.09
C ALA A 68 -32.74 -7.67 -7.21
N LEU A 69 -31.73 -8.44 -6.74
CA LEU A 69 -30.61 -7.89 -6.00
C LEU A 69 -29.78 -6.91 -6.82
N LEU A 70 -29.47 -7.24 -8.09
CA LEU A 70 -28.75 -6.34 -8.99
C LEU A 70 -29.53 -5.05 -9.25
N LEU A 71 -30.84 -5.12 -9.47
CA LEU A 71 -31.69 -3.93 -9.66
C LEU A 71 -31.78 -3.09 -8.39
N LEU A 72 -31.85 -3.73 -7.21
CA LEU A 72 -31.82 -3.02 -5.93
C LEU A 72 -30.46 -2.32 -5.71
N ALA A 73 -29.38 -3.01 -6.00
CA ALA A 73 -28.03 -2.43 -5.94
C ALA A 73 -27.85 -1.26 -6.93
N ALA A 74 -28.50 -1.30 -8.09
CA ALA A 74 -28.49 -0.21 -9.07
C ALA A 74 -29.04 1.12 -8.52
N LEU A 75 -29.84 1.10 -7.46
CA LEU A 75 -30.35 2.32 -6.80
C LEU A 75 -29.24 3.13 -6.11
N THR A 76 -28.08 2.53 -5.86
CA THR A 76 -26.90 3.21 -5.29
C THR A 76 -25.95 3.77 -6.36
N LEU A 77 -26.34 3.75 -7.63
CA LEU A 77 -25.56 4.31 -8.73
C LEU A 77 -25.92 5.79 -8.98
N PRO A 78 -25.01 6.60 -9.50
CA PRO A 78 -23.61 6.27 -9.81
C PRO A 78 -22.76 6.06 -8.55
N VAL A 79 -21.69 5.23 -8.65
CA VAL A 79 -20.80 4.97 -7.52
C VAL A 79 -20.21 6.26 -6.98
N ALA A 80 -20.44 6.52 -5.71
CA ALA A 80 -19.91 7.68 -4.99
C ALA A 80 -19.67 7.32 -3.52
N LEU A 81 -18.82 8.10 -2.85
CA LEU A 81 -18.69 7.98 -1.41
C LEU A 81 -19.91 8.60 -0.72
N VAL A 82 -20.49 7.86 0.21
CA VAL A 82 -21.55 8.39 1.08
C VAL A 82 -20.98 9.48 1.98
N ASP A 83 -21.82 10.45 2.32
CA ASP A 83 -21.44 11.50 3.26
C ASP A 83 -21.61 10.99 4.69
N LEU A 84 -20.60 10.25 5.16
CA LEU A 84 -20.53 9.72 6.51
C LEU A 84 -19.39 10.43 7.26
N PRO A 85 -19.72 11.35 8.20
CA PRO A 85 -18.69 12.03 8.99
C PRO A 85 -17.99 11.05 9.94
N PRO A 86 -16.74 11.33 10.35
CA PRO A 86 -16.06 10.54 11.37
C PRO A 86 -16.89 10.46 12.65
N ILE A 87 -17.06 9.26 13.18
CA ILE A 87 -17.83 9.01 14.40
C ILE A 87 -16.91 9.22 15.60
N THR A 88 -17.29 10.13 16.50
CA THR A 88 -16.51 10.43 17.71
C THR A 88 -16.26 9.17 18.54
N GLY A 89 -14.99 8.88 18.81
CA GLY A 89 -14.56 7.70 19.58
C GLY A 89 -14.40 6.41 18.77
N LEU A 90 -14.72 6.42 17.47
CA LEU A 90 -14.45 5.28 16.59
C LEU A 90 -13.06 5.48 15.93
N PRO A 91 -12.11 4.54 16.10
CA PRO A 91 -10.81 4.65 15.45
C PRO A 91 -10.92 4.57 13.93
N GLU A 92 -10.00 5.22 13.20
CA GLU A 92 -9.95 5.24 11.73
C GLU A 92 -9.95 3.82 11.14
N ALA A 93 -9.27 2.88 11.78
CA ALA A 93 -9.22 1.48 11.40
C ALA A 93 -10.61 0.80 11.34
N ALA A 94 -11.61 1.32 12.05
CA ALA A 94 -12.99 0.84 12.02
C ALA A 94 -13.90 1.74 11.17
N TRP A 95 -13.69 3.06 11.19
CA TRP A 95 -14.51 4.01 10.45
C TRP A 95 -14.29 3.92 8.93
N VAL A 96 -13.03 3.77 8.48
CA VAL A 96 -12.72 3.66 7.05
C VAL A 96 -13.38 2.44 6.40
N PRO A 97 -13.32 1.22 6.96
CA PRO A 97 -14.09 0.10 6.44
C PRO A 97 -15.61 0.33 6.42
N LEU A 98 -16.15 1.01 7.42
CA LEU A 98 -17.59 1.33 7.48
C LEU A 98 -17.98 2.28 6.34
N LEU A 99 -17.23 3.36 6.14
CA LEU A 99 -17.44 4.32 5.05
C LEU A 99 -17.41 3.63 3.68
N LEU A 100 -16.38 2.84 3.43
CA LEU A 100 -16.21 2.13 2.16
C LEU A 100 -17.28 1.06 1.96
N GLY A 101 -17.62 0.30 3.01
CA GLY A 101 -18.68 -0.69 2.98
C GLY A 101 -20.05 -0.08 2.69
N ALA A 102 -20.37 1.08 3.27
CA ALA A 102 -21.60 1.80 3.00
C ALA A 102 -21.64 2.36 1.57
N SER A 103 -20.50 2.83 1.06
CA SER A 103 -20.43 3.48 -0.26
C SER A 103 -20.54 2.49 -1.42
N ILE A 104 -19.82 1.37 -1.35
CA ILE A 104 -19.71 0.44 -2.47
C ILE A 104 -20.37 -0.92 -2.19
N GLY A 105 -20.71 -1.20 -0.93
CA GLY A 105 -21.19 -2.50 -0.49
C GLY A 105 -22.29 -3.10 -1.36
N PRO A 106 -23.40 -2.41 -1.64
CA PRO A 106 -24.51 -2.98 -2.40
C PRO A 106 -24.09 -3.47 -3.78
N VAL A 107 -23.43 -2.61 -4.59
CA VAL A 107 -23.02 -2.99 -5.95
C VAL A 107 -21.89 -4.00 -5.96
N PHE A 108 -20.89 -3.87 -5.07
CA PHE A 108 -19.77 -4.80 -5.00
C PHE A 108 -20.20 -6.20 -4.56
N PHE A 109 -21.06 -6.28 -3.54
CA PHE A 109 -21.64 -7.53 -3.07
C PHE A 109 -22.44 -8.24 -4.18
N ALA A 110 -23.29 -7.52 -4.91
CA ALA A 110 -24.09 -8.09 -5.98
C ALA A 110 -23.21 -8.61 -7.14
N VAL A 111 -22.20 -7.83 -7.55
CA VAL A 111 -21.27 -8.22 -8.63
C VAL A 111 -20.36 -9.37 -8.18
N SER A 112 -19.92 -9.42 -6.92
CA SER A 112 -19.04 -10.48 -6.43
C SER A 112 -19.66 -11.88 -6.48
N ALA A 113 -20.99 -11.98 -6.37
CA ALA A 113 -21.71 -13.24 -6.50
C ALA A 113 -21.79 -13.77 -7.96
N GLN A 114 -21.45 -12.93 -8.93
CA GLN A 114 -21.67 -13.19 -10.36
C GLN A 114 -20.89 -14.40 -10.88
N ALA A 115 -19.59 -14.48 -10.59
CA ALA A 115 -18.73 -15.54 -11.13
C ALA A 115 -19.16 -16.95 -10.63
N PRO A 116 -19.34 -17.20 -9.32
CA PRO A 116 -19.78 -18.50 -8.84
C PRO A 116 -21.20 -18.88 -9.29
N LEU A 117 -22.11 -17.92 -9.43
CA LEU A 117 -23.47 -18.21 -9.94
C LEU A 117 -23.44 -18.60 -11.41
N MET A 118 -22.73 -17.86 -12.25
CA MET A 118 -22.65 -18.17 -13.70
C MET A 118 -21.95 -19.51 -13.95
N GLN A 119 -20.91 -19.83 -13.19
CA GLN A 119 -20.24 -21.14 -13.28
C GLN A 119 -21.21 -22.27 -12.88
N ARG A 120 -22.03 -22.05 -11.86
CA ARG A 120 -23.06 -23.03 -11.45
C ARG A 120 -24.14 -23.18 -12.49
N TRP A 121 -24.64 -22.08 -13.09
CA TRP A 121 -25.65 -22.16 -14.16
C TRP A 121 -25.11 -22.86 -15.40
N PHE A 122 -23.82 -22.69 -15.70
CA PHE A 122 -23.14 -23.40 -16.77
C PHE A 122 -23.03 -24.90 -16.47
N ALA A 123 -22.56 -25.27 -15.27
CA ALA A 123 -22.39 -26.66 -14.86
C ALA A 123 -23.72 -27.42 -14.73
N ALA A 124 -24.86 -26.71 -14.69
CA ALA A 124 -26.19 -27.33 -14.70
C ALA A 124 -26.61 -27.86 -16.07
N ASP A 125 -25.84 -27.58 -17.14
CA ASP A 125 -26.05 -28.14 -18.47
C ASP A 125 -25.29 -29.45 -18.62
N PRO A 126 -25.98 -30.59 -18.83
CA PRO A 126 -25.32 -31.89 -19.04
C PRO A 126 -24.39 -31.91 -20.29
N ALA A 127 -24.67 -31.05 -21.29
CA ALA A 127 -23.87 -30.93 -22.49
C ALA A 127 -22.67 -29.94 -22.33
N ALA A 128 -22.66 -29.20 -21.21
CA ALA A 128 -21.57 -28.26 -20.95
C ALA A 128 -20.33 -29.03 -20.47
N GLY A 129 -19.19 -28.71 -21.07
CA GLY A 129 -17.90 -29.23 -20.61
C GLY A 129 -17.51 -28.70 -19.22
N ALA A 130 -16.28 -28.94 -18.80
CA ALA A 130 -15.77 -28.48 -17.51
C ALA A 130 -15.77 -26.94 -17.40
N PRO A 131 -16.14 -26.35 -16.25
CA PRO A 131 -16.30 -24.90 -16.07
C PRO A 131 -14.99 -24.12 -16.00
N TRP A 132 -13.86 -24.74 -16.25
CA TRP A 132 -12.51 -24.14 -16.12
C TRP A 132 -12.27 -22.96 -17.06
N ALA A 133 -12.85 -23.01 -18.28
CA ALA A 133 -12.79 -21.87 -19.22
C ALA A 133 -13.49 -20.62 -18.66
N LEU A 134 -14.53 -20.80 -17.84
CA LEU A 134 -15.21 -19.68 -17.16
C LEU A 134 -14.36 -19.10 -16.03
N TYR A 135 -13.57 -19.94 -15.37
CA TYR A 135 -12.62 -19.48 -14.37
C TYR A 135 -11.48 -18.65 -14.98
N ALA A 136 -10.96 -19.13 -16.12
CA ALA A 136 -9.97 -18.36 -16.88
C ALA A 136 -10.52 -17.00 -17.32
N ALA A 137 -11.76 -16.94 -17.80
CA ALA A 137 -12.44 -15.70 -18.18
C ALA A 137 -12.62 -14.76 -16.98
N SER A 138 -12.95 -15.29 -15.79
CA SER A 138 -13.05 -14.49 -14.56
C SER A 138 -11.70 -13.85 -14.19
N ASN A 139 -10.62 -14.64 -14.21
CA ASN A 139 -9.30 -14.14 -13.89
C ASN A 139 -8.78 -13.12 -14.91
N LEU A 140 -9.03 -13.35 -16.19
CA LEU A 140 -8.68 -12.41 -17.25
C LEU A 140 -9.46 -11.10 -17.08
N GLY A 141 -10.77 -11.16 -16.80
CA GLY A 141 -11.58 -9.98 -16.53
C GLY A 141 -11.05 -9.21 -15.32
N SER A 142 -10.72 -9.90 -14.24
CA SER A 142 -10.17 -9.32 -13.02
C SER A 142 -8.83 -8.61 -13.27
N PHE A 143 -7.90 -9.29 -13.93
CA PHE A 143 -6.59 -8.75 -14.26
C PHE A 143 -6.67 -7.55 -15.19
N THR A 144 -7.45 -7.66 -16.28
CA THR A 144 -7.62 -6.56 -17.22
C THR A 144 -8.34 -5.36 -16.61
N GLY A 145 -9.33 -5.57 -15.72
CA GLY A 145 -10.01 -4.50 -14.99
C GLY A 145 -9.05 -3.75 -14.06
N LEU A 146 -8.18 -4.46 -13.36
CA LEU A 146 -7.19 -3.85 -12.48
C LEU A 146 -6.16 -3.01 -13.25
N ILE A 147 -5.61 -3.55 -14.33
CA ILE A 147 -4.58 -2.88 -15.15
C ILE A 147 -5.17 -1.74 -15.99
N ALA A 148 -6.41 -1.86 -16.44
CA ALA A 148 -7.09 -0.79 -17.18
C ALA A 148 -7.24 0.49 -16.33
N TYR A 149 -7.26 0.38 -15.02
CA TYR A 149 -7.41 1.57 -14.19
C TYR A 149 -6.22 2.54 -14.32
N PRO A 150 -4.98 2.18 -13.93
CA PRO A 150 -3.84 3.10 -14.01
C PRO A 150 -3.44 3.45 -15.45
N LEU A 151 -3.67 2.55 -16.43
CA LEU A 151 -3.24 2.78 -17.80
C LEU A 151 -4.25 3.52 -18.67
N LEU A 152 -5.54 3.39 -18.41
CA LEU A 152 -6.60 3.95 -19.24
C LEU A 152 -7.56 4.85 -18.45
N ALA A 153 -8.16 4.35 -17.35
CA ALA A 153 -9.22 5.07 -16.67
C ALA A 153 -8.71 6.32 -15.97
N GLU A 154 -7.65 6.22 -15.16
CA GLU A 154 -7.11 7.34 -14.40
C GLU A 154 -6.51 8.44 -15.30
N PRO A 155 -5.70 8.14 -16.34
CA PRO A 155 -5.14 9.20 -17.19
C PRO A 155 -6.14 9.87 -18.12
N LEU A 156 -7.18 9.14 -18.57
CA LEU A 156 -8.08 9.60 -19.63
C LEU A 156 -9.43 10.12 -19.14
N LEU A 157 -9.87 9.72 -17.95
CA LEU A 157 -11.23 10.00 -17.47
C LEU A 157 -11.19 10.67 -16.11
N SER A 158 -12.03 11.68 -15.91
CA SER A 158 -12.31 12.21 -14.59
C SER A 158 -13.02 11.16 -13.71
N VAL A 159 -12.88 11.24 -12.39
CA VAL A 159 -13.51 10.32 -11.43
C VAL A 159 -15.02 10.22 -11.64
N ARG A 160 -15.66 11.35 -11.96
CA ARG A 160 -17.09 11.39 -12.31
C ARG A 160 -17.40 10.59 -13.58
N ALA A 161 -16.58 10.78 -14.64
CA ALA A 161 -16.74 10.03 -15.90
C ALA A 161 -16.48 8.53 -15.68
N GLN A 162 -15.48 8.16 -14.88
CA GLN A 162 -15.21 6.78 -14.48
C GLN A 162 -16.42 6.14 -13.78
N SER A 163 -17.04 6.85 -12.82
CA SER A 163 -18.23 6.38 -12.11
C SER A 163 -19.43 6.18 -13.05
N LEU A 164 -19.66 7.08 -13.97
CA LEU A 164 -20.73 6.96 -14.96
C LEU A 164 -20.47 5.81 -15.95
N ALA A 165 -19.23 5.66 -16.44
CA ALA A 165 -18.84 4.56 -17.32
C ALA A 165 -18.98 3.21 -16.62
N TRP A 166 -18.57 3.12 -15.34
CA TRP A 166 -18.76 1.93 -14.53
C TRP A 166 -20.24 1.59 -14.33
N SER A 167 -21.07 2.62 -14.09
CA SER A 167 -22.53 2.46 -13.93
C SER A 167 -23.18 1.94 -15.22
N ALA A 168 -22.75 2.44 -16.38
CA ALA A 168 -23.20 1.92 -17.67
C ALA A 168 -22.75 0.47 -17.86
N GLY A 169 -21.50 0.13 -17.49
CA GLY A 169 -21.01 -1.25 -17.48
C GLY A 169 -21.81 -2.17 -16.55
N PHE A 170 -22.25 -1.67 -15.40
CA PHE A 170 -23.14 -2.40 -14.49
C PHE A 170 -24.51 -2.67 -15.14
N GLY A 171 -25.08 -1.69 -15.84
CA GLY A 171 -26.29 -1.88 -16.65
C GLY A 171 -26.14 -2.95 -17.70
N LEU A 172 -25.00 -2.95 -18.42
CA LEU A 172 -24.65 -4.03 -19.37
C LEU A 172 -24.56 -5.39 -18.67
N LEU A 173 -23.96 -5.45 -17.48
CA LEU A 173 -23.88 -6.69 -16.69
C LEU A 173 -25.29 -7.19 -16.34
N VAL A 174 -26.20 -6.34 -15.90
CA VAL A 174 -27.60 -6.71 -15.60
C VAL A 174 -28.28 -7.32 -16.83
N LEU A 175 -28.08 -6.71 -18.00
CA LEU A 175 -28.60 -7.25 -19.27
C LEU A 175 -28.04 -8.64 -19.58
N LEU A 176 -26.69 -8.80 -19.47
CA LEU A 176 -26.03 -10.07 -19.73
C LEU A 176 -26.47 -11.18 -18.75
N VAL A 177 -26.71 -10.84 -17.49
CA VAL A 177 -27.27 -11.77 -16.50
C VAL A 177 -28.70 -12.15 -16.89
N GLY A 178 -29.53 -11.18 -17.28
CA GLY A 178 -30.89 -11.42 -17.77
C GLY A 178 -30.91 -12.35 -18.99
N LEU A 179 -30.07 -12.11 -19.98
CA LEU A 179 -29.93 -12.96 -21.16
C LEU A 179 -29.45 -14.39 -20.77
N SER A 180 -28.49 -14.48 -19.85
CA SER A 180 -28.03 -15.78 -19.32
C SER A 180 -29.13 -16.53 -18.58
N ALA A 181 -29.97 -15.82 -17.83
CA ALA A 181 -31.16 -16.38 -17.17
C ALA A 181 -32.21 -16.87 -18.17
N LEU A 182 -32.49 -16.06 -19.19
CA LEU A 182 -33.46 -16.40 -20.26
C LEU A 182 -33.00 -17.64 -21.03
N SER A 183 -31.72 -17.73 -21.41
CA SER A 183 -31.17 -18.90 -22.13
C SER A 183 -31.31 -20.19 -21.34
N ARG A 184 -31.45 -20.12 -20.02
CA ARG A 184 -31.61 -21.26 -19.09
C ARG A 184 -33.01 -21.41 -18.54
N TRP A 185 -33.96 -20.54 -18.94
CA TRP A 185 -35.32 -20.52 -18.38
C TRP A 185 -36.11 -21.82 -18.60
N HIS A 186 -35.88 -22.49 -19.71
CA HIS A 186 -36.53 -23.72 -20.10
C HIS A 186 -35.72 -24.98 -19.72
N ALA A 187 -34.55 -24.82 -19.10
CA ALA A 187 -33.81 -25.97 -18.60
C ALA A 187 -34.66 -26.77 -17.59
N PRO A 188 -34.64 -28.10 -17.68
CA PRO A 188 -35.43 -28.94 -16.74
C PRO A 188 -35.09 -28.54 -15.31
N ALA A 189 -36.12 -28.47 -14.48
CA ALA A 189 -36.01 -28.10 -13.06
C ALA A 189 -35.22 -29.18 -12.29
N GLN A 190 -33.91 -29.17 -12.45
CA GLN A 190 -32.99 -29.93 -11.61
C GLN A 190 -33.00 -29.31 -10.22
N THR A 191 -33.81 -29.84 -9.34
CA THR A 191 -33.80 -29.47 -7.93
C THR A 191 -32.48 -29.95 -7.30
N ALA A 192 -32.05 -29.27 -6.21
CA ALA A 192 -30.90 -29.68 -5.42
C ALA A 192 -30.91 -31.17 -5.03
N ARG A 193 -32.08 -31.85 -5.11
CA ARG A 193 -32.26 -33.29 -4.89
C ARG A 193 -31.67 -34.15 -6.01
N SER A 194 -31.65 -33.70 -7.30
CA SER A 194 -31.04 -34.48 -8.38
C SER A 194 -29.51 -34.43 -8.34
N PHE A 195 -28.91 -33.37 -7.83
CA PHE A 195 -27.48 -33.36 -7.48
C PHE A 195 -27.14 -34.24 -6.28
N THR A 196 -28.14 -34.52 -5.40
CA THR A 196 -27.98 -35.40 -4.24
C THR A 196 -28.22 -36.87 -4.61
N GLN A 197 -29.00 -37.16 -5.65
CA GLN A 197 -29.26 -38.51 -6.12
C GLN A 197 -28.23 -39.08 -7.09
N ALA A 198 -27.47 -38.21 -7.80
CA ALA A 198 -26.18 -38.57 -8.43
C ALA A 198 -25.11 -38.95 -7.39
N ARG A 199 -25.38 -38.74 -6.11
CA ARG A 199 -24.57 -39.13 -4.95
C ARG A 199 -24.43 -40.66 -4.72
N GLY A 200 -24.95 -41.50 -5.61
CA GLY A 200 -24.74 -42.95 -5.56
C GLY A 200 -23.33 -43.44 -5.87
N SER A 201 -22.42 -42.59 -6.32
CA SER A 201 -21.01 -42.91 -6.56
C SER A 201 -20.08 -42.05 -5.68
N GLY A 202 -19.99 -42.43 -4.42
CA GLY A 202 -18.86 -42.41 -3.51
C GLY A 202 -17.83 -41.27 -3.62
N GLY A 203 -18.21 -39.99 -3.59
CA GLY A 203 -17.26 -38.94 -3.27
C GLY A 203 -16.92 -39.03 -1.76
N ALA A 204 -15.67 -39.35 -1.41
CA ALA A 204 -15.23 -39.39 -0.03
C ALA A 204 -15.54 -38.04 0.66
N PRO A 205 -16.00 -38.05 1.93
CA PRO A 205 -16.28 -36.82 2.67
C PRO A 205 -15.00 -35.99 2.75
N ILE A 206 -15.13 -34.68 2.43
CA ILE A 206 -13.97 -33.77 2.49
C ILE A 206 -13.51 -33.69 3.93
N ASP A 207 -12.30 -34.16 4.17
CA ASP A 207 -11.65 -34.12 5.49
C ASP A 207 -11.46 -32.70 5.99
N ARG A 208 -11.61 -32.51 7.31
CA ARG A 208 -11.38 -31.21 7.98
C ARG A 208 -9.96 -30.65 7.73
N ARG A 209 -8.97 -31.54 7.62
CA ARG A 209 -7.58 -31.17 7.29
C ARG A 209 -7.47 -30.54 5.91
N THR A 210 -8.16 -31.09 4.92
CA THR A 210 -8.21 -30.53 3.56
C THR A 210 -8.85 -29.14 3.55
N VAL A 211 -9.96 -28.95 4.30
CA VAL A 211 -10.62 -27.64 4.44
C VAL A 211 -9.69 -26.63 5.12
N ALA A 212 -8.98 -27.02 6.17
CA ALA A 212 -7.99 -26.18 6.85
C ALA A 212 -6.82 -25.81 5.90
N LEU A 213 -6.36 -26.75 5.07
CA LEU A 213 -5.36 -26.47 4.06
C LEU A 213 -5.85 -25.48 3.01
N TRP A 214 -7.07 -25.59 2.51
CA TRP A 214 -7.65 -24.60 1.59
C TRP A 214 -7.65 -23.19 2.19
N LEU A 215 -8.06 -23.10 3.46
CA LEU A 215 -8.12 -21.83 4.21
C LEU A 215 -6.72 -21.21 4.31
N VAL A 216 -5.73 -21.97 4.78
CA VAL A 216 -4.37 -21.44 5.01
C VAL A 216 -3.62 -21.16 3.70
N LEU A 217 -3.79 -22.04 2.68
CA LEU A 217 -3.19 -21.85 1.35
C LEU A 217 -3.77 -20.65 0.61
N SER A 218 -4.91 -20.12 1.03
CA SER A 218 -5.48 -18.88 0.51
C SER A 218 -5.17 -17.68 1.41
N ALA A 219 -5.10 -17.87 2.74
CA ALA A 219 -4.81 -16.80 3.69
C ALA A 219 -3.38 -16.28 3.55
N VAL A 220 -2.39 -17.18 3.44
CA VAL A 220 -0.98 -16.78 3.39
C VAL A 220 -0.66 -15.95 2.13
N PRO A 221 -1.02 -16.33 0.89
CA PRO A 221 -0.76 -15.48 -0.27
C PRO A 221 -1.52 -14.14 -0.23
N SER A 222 -2.76 -14.13 0.30
CA SER A 222 -3.56 -12.91 0.44
C SER A 222 -2.94 -11.95 1.45
N GLY A 223 -2.55 -12.43 2.61
CA GLY A 223 -1.82 -11.64 3.60
C GLY A 223 -0.46 -11.19 3.08
N LEU A 224 0.27 -12.06 2.36
CA LEU A 224 1.57 -11.72 1.77
C LEU A 224 1.44 -10.61 0.71
N MET A 225 0.39 -10.59 -0.10
CA MET A 225 0.12 -9.52 -1.05
C MET A 225 0.00 -8.17 -0.33
N LEU A 226 -0.79 -8.10 0.75
CA LEU A 226 -0.98 -6.88 1.53
C LEU A 226 0.29 -6.49 2.29
N SER A 227 0.96 -7.44 2.94
CA SER A 227 2.20 -7.16 3.66
C SER A 227 3.35 -6.76 2.74
N THR A 228 3.39 -7.30 1.51
CA THR A 228 4.32 -6.85 0.45
C THR A 228 4.05 -5.39 0.10
N THR A 229 2.79 -5.00 -0.06
CA THR A 229 2.42 -3.60 -0.31
C THR A 229 2.90 -2.70 0.82
N THR A 230 2.62 -3.06 2.09
CA THR A 230 3.07 -2.30 3.25
C THR A 230 4.59 -2.20 3.30
N HIS A 231 5.31 -3.31 3.15
CA HIS A 231 6.77 -3.34 3.17
C HIS A 231 7.39 -2.50 2.05
N LEU A 232 6.88 -2.60 0.82
CA LEU A 232 7.34 -1.79 -0.30
C LEU A 232 7.12 -0.30 -0.09
N THR A 233 5.93 0.10 0.38
CA THR A 233 5.58 1.51 0.56
C THR A 233 6.22 2.14 1.78
N THR A 234 6.51 1.36 2.83
CA THR A 234 7.08 1.87 4.09
C THR A 234 8.60 1.82 4.09
N ASP A 235 9.19 0.68 3.71
CA ASP A 235 10.62 0.45 3.94
C ASP A 235 11.49 0.61 2.68
N ILE A 236 10.90 0.63 1.48
CA ILE A 236 11.68 0.58 0.24
C ILE A 236 11.37 1.75 -0.68
N PHE A 237 10.09 1.97 -1.04
CA PHE A 237 9.73 2.90 -2.10
C PHE A 237 8.28 3.36 -1.99
N ALA A 238 8.06 4.58 -1.52
CA ALA A 238 6.72 5.15 -1.40
C ALA A 238 6.28 5.81 -2.72
N MET A 239 5.40 5.14 -3.45
CA MET A 239 4.79 5.65 -4.66
C MET A 239 3.28 5.41 -4.63
N PRO A 240 2.46 6.41 -4.96
CA PRO A 240 1.02 6.21 -5.14
C PRO A 240 0.72 5.13 -6.17
N LEU A 241 -0.34 4.35 -5.94
CA LEU A 241 -0.75 3.21 -6.79
C LEU A 241 0.24 2.02 -6.84
N LEU A 242 1.33 2.03 -6.07
CA LEU A 242 2.25 0.89 -6.02
C LEU A 242 1.53 -0.42 -5.64
N TRP A 243 0.47 -0.35 -4.83
CA TRP A 243 -0.34 -1.49 -4.41
C TRP A 243 -1.02 -2.26 -5.57
N VAL A 244 -1.19 -1.63 -6.73
CA VAL A 244 -1.74 -2.28 -7.94
C VAL A 244 -0.81 -3.39 -8.41
N ILE A 245 0.50 -3.24 -8.25
CA ILE A 245 1.50 -4.23 -8.69
C ILE A 245 1.39 -5.52 -7.89
N PRO A 246 1.49 -5.52 -6.53
CA PRO A 246 1.30 -6.73 -5.73
C PRO A 246 -0.06 -7.41 -5.96
N LEU A 247 -1.15 -6.64 -6.06
CA LEU A 247 -2.47 -7.17 -6.35
C LEU A 247 -2.54 -7.82 -7.75
N GLY A 248 -1.96 -7.18 -8.76
CA GLY A 248 -1.87 -7.72 -10.12
C GLY A 248 -1.08 -9.04 -10.17
N LEU A 249 0.05 -9.10 -9.49
CA LEU A 249 0.87 -10.32 -9.38
C LEU A 249 0.15 -11.45 -8.63
N TYR A 250 -0.58 -11.10 -7.57
CA TYR A 250 -1.42 -12.05 -6.85
C TYR A 250 -2.52 -12.63 -7.76
N LEU A 251 -3.21 -11.80 -8.55
CA LEU A 251 -4.21 -12.28 -9.51
C LEU A 251 -3.56 -13.12 -10.63
N LEU A 252 -2.42 -12.67 -11.15
CA LEU A 252 -1.68 -13.41 -12.17
C LEU A 252 -1.24 -14.78 -11.67
N SER A 253 -0.90 -14.91 -10.38
CA SER A 253 -0.55 -16.20 -9.79
C SER A 253 -1.70 -17.22 -9.84
N PHE A 254 -2.96 -16.78 -9.69
CA PHE A 254 -4.13 -17.64 -9.93
C PHE A 254 -4.26 -18.02 -11.40
N VAL A 255 -4.08 -17.07 -12.32
CA VAL A 255 -4.14 -17.36 -13.77
C VAL A 255 -3.13 -18.46 -14.11
N VAL A 256 -1.90 -18.33 -13.64
CA VAL A 256 -0.83 -19.30 -13.90
C VAL A 256 -1.09 -20.65 -13.20
N ALA A 257 -1.49 -20.61 -11.92
CA ALA A 257 -1.70 -21.81 -11.13
C ALA A 257 -2.89 -22.66 -11.60
N PHE A 258 -3.94 -22.04 -12.13
CA PHE A 258 -5.18 -22.70 -12.57
C PHE A 258 -5.27 -22.88 -14.08
N ALA A 259 -4.23 -22.54 -14.84
CA ALA A 259 -4.17 -22.78 -16.28
C ALA A 259 -4.12 -24.29 -16.63
N ASP A 260 -4.77 -24.65 -17.73
CA ASP A 260 -4.89 -26.05 -18.17
C ASP A 260 -3.51 -26.71 -18.46
N GLY A 261 -2.55 -25.95 -19.03
CA GLY A 261 -1.26 -26.48 -19.44
C GLY A 261 -0.28 -26.80 -18.33
N ARG A 262 -0.48 -26.34 -17.08
CA ARG A 262 0.32 -26.59 -15.85
C ARG A 262 1.85 -26.46 -15.97
N THR A 263 2.43 -26.30 -17.15
CA THR A 263 3.89 -26.24 -17.36
C THR A 263 4.48 -25.02 -16.66
N ASN A 264 3.93 -23.84 -16.89
CA ASN A 264 4.41 -22.60 -16.25
C ASN A 264 4.24 -22.67 -14.73
N ALA A 265 3.08 -23.16 -14.25
CA ALA A 265 2.83 -23.33 -12.82
C ALA A 265 3.87 -24.28 -12.15
N ARG A 266 4.20 -25.38 -12.82
CA ARG A 266 5.20 -26.34 -12.32
C ARG A 266 6.61 -25.74 -12.32
N SER A 267 6.98 -24.99 -13.36
CA SER A 267 8.27 -24.31 -13.47
C SER A 267 8.42 -23.26 -12.38
N VAL A 268 7.44 -22.37 -12.20
CA VAL A 268 7.44 -21.36 -11.15
C VAL A 268 7.46 -21.99 -9.76
N THR A 269 6.66 -23.02 -9.51
CA THR A 269 6.65 -23.74 -8.23
C THR A 269 8.00 -24.37 -7.92
N ARG A 270 8.74 -24.85 -8.94
CA ARG A 270 10.06 -25.45 -8.76
C ARG A 270 11.13 -24.44 -8.37
N ILE A 271 11.07 -23.22 -8.91
CA ILE A 271 12.06 -22.16 -8.62
C ILE A 271 11.68 -21.31 -7.41
N ALA A 272 10.41 -21.32 -6.98
CA ALA A 272 9.92 -20.52 -5.86
C ALA A 272 10.79 -20.63 -4.59
N PRO A 273 11.29 -21.81 -4.15
CA PRO A 273 12.17 -21.90 -3.00
C PRO A 273 13.47 -21.09 -3.12
N LEU A 274 14.02 -20.92 -4.34
CA LEU A 274 15.22 -20.09 -4.56
C LEU A 274 14.90 -18.61 -4.32
N PHE A 275 13.76 -18.14 -4.82
CA PHE A 275 13.30 -16.77 -4.57
C PHE A 275 13.01 -16.54 -3.09
N VAL A 276 12.45 -17.53 -2.38
CA VAL A 276 12.22 -17.45 -0.93
C VAL A 276 13.54 -17.32 -0.18
N LEU A 277 14.56 -18.12 -0.52
CA LEU A 277 15.88 -18.03 0.12
C LEU A 277 16.58 -16.70 -0.20
N PHE A 278 16.60 -16.28 -1.45
CA PHE A 278 17.34 -15.10 -1.89
C PHE A 278 16.60 -13.81 -1.56
N ALA A 279 15.42 -13.58 -2.15
CA ALA A 279 14.65 -12.35 -1.95
C ALA A 279 13.99 -12.32 -0.56
N GLY A 280 13.56 -13.48 -0.04
CA GLY A 280 12.98 -13.59 1.31
C GLY A 280 13.98 -13.29 2.41
N SER A 281 15.30 -13.48 2.21
CA SER A 281 16.32 -13.10 3.20
C SER A 281 16.30 -11.60 3.52
N TYR A 282 15.89 -10.76 2.58
CA TYR A 282 15.77 -9.30 2.76
C TYR A 282 14.44 -8.85 3.37
N ALA A 283 13.54 -9.77 3.72
CA ALA A 283 12.21 -9.43 4.22
C ALA A 283 12.20 -8.69 5.56
N MET A 284 13.30 -8.69 6.30
CA MET A 284 13.49 -7.95 7.55
C MET A 284 14.37 -6.71 7.40
N LEU A 285 14.72 -6.33 6.17
CA LEU A 285 15.49 -5.12 5.91
C LEU A 285 14.60 -3.88 6.04
N SER A 286 14.98 -2.96 6.93
CA SER A 286 14.21 -1.73 7.20
C SER A 286 14.96 -0.44 6.85
N ASN A 287 16.07 -0.52 6.11
CA ASN A 287 16.87 0.64 5.75
C ASN A 287 16.77 0.92 4.25
N GLY A 288 16.18 2.03 3.92
CA GLY A 288 15.76 2.51 2.61
C GLY A 288 16.82 2.79 1.56
N SER A 289 17.80 1.94 1.37
CA SER A 289 18.61 1.93 0.15
C SER A 289 17.89 1.15 -0.96
N GLY A 290 16.58 1.41 -1.14
CA GLY A 290 15.73 0.71 -2.10
C GLY A 290 16.18 0.89 -3.52
N THR A 291 17.02 -0.01 -4.01
CA THR A 291 17.28 -0.17 -5.42
C THR A 291 16.08 -0.88 -6.07
N LEU A 292 15.80 -0.59 -7.33
CA LEU A 292 14.75 -1.29 -8.11
C LEU A 292 14.87 -2.82 -8.04
N TRP A 293 16.06 -3.35 -7.81
CA TRP A 293 16.32 -4.78 -7.65
C TRP A 293 15.61 -5.37 -6.42
N ILE A 294 15.55 -4.62 -5.30
CA ILE A 294 14.85 -5.08 -4.09
C ILE A 294 13.34 -5.07 -4.36
N VAL A 295 12.82 -4.01 -4.99
CA VAL A 295 11.40 -3.94 -5.40
C VAL A 295 11.06 -5.10 -6.33
N GLY A 296 11.86 -5.30 -7.38
CA GLY A 296 11.68 -6.39 -8.34
C GLY A 296 11.78 -7.77 -7.67
N GLY A 297 12.76 -7.96 -6.80
CA GLY A 297 12.95 -9.20 -6.05
C GLY A 297 11.77 -9.52 -5.13
N THR A 298 11.26 -8.52 -4.41
CA THR A 298 10.09 -8.66 -3.51
C THR A 298 8.81 -8.96 -4.31
N CYS A 299 8.61 -8.30 -5.45
CA CYS A 299 7.50 -8.58 -6.35
C CYS A 299 7.56 -10.00 -6.95
N LEU A 300 8.74 -10.43 -7.39
CA LEU A 300 8.96 -11.79 -7.89
C LEU A 300 8.79 -12.83 -6.80
N LEU A 301 9.25 -12.56 -5.57
CA LEU A 301 9.01 -13.39 -4.40
C LEU A 301 7.52 -13.61 -4.19
N LEU A 302 6.72 -12.53 -4.13
CA LEU A 302 5.27 -12.62 -3.99
C LEU A 302 4.66 -13.48 -5.10
N PHE A 303 5.01 -13.20 -6.36
CA PHE A 303 4.46 -13.94 -7.50
C PHE A 303 4.81 -15.44 -7.45
N CYS A 304 6.08 -15.78 -7.18
CA CYS A 304 6.54 -17.16 -7.13
C CYS A 304 5.91 -17.93 -5.97
N VAL A 305 5.87 -17.32 -4.79
CA VAL A 305 5.25 -17.92 -3.59
C VAL A 305 3.75 -18.09 -3.78
N ALA A 306 3.05 -17.06 -4.20
CA ALA A 306 1.60 -17.14 -4.44
C ALA A 306 1.28 -18.21 -5.49
N THR A 307 2.04 -18.27 -6.61
CA THR A 307 1.87 -19.31 -7.63
C THR A 307 2.11 -20.72 -7.07
N ALA A 308 3.12 -20.91 -6.23
CA ALA A 308 3.41 -22.21 -5.62
C ALA A 308 2.29 -22.66 -4.65
N LEU A 309 1.77 -21.74 -3.83
CA LEU A 309 0.68 -22.04 -2.90
C LEU A 309 -0.65 -22.25 -3.63
N HIS A 310 -0.97 -21.43 -4.63
CA HIS A 310 -2.14 -21.62 -5.48
C HIS A 310 -2.06 -22.89 -6.33
N SER A 311 -0.87 -23.30 -6.77
CA SER A 311 -0.67 -24.59 -7.45
C SER A 311 -0.98 -25.76 -6.51
N ARG A 312 -0.54 -25.69 -5.25
CA ARG A 312 -0.91 -26.69 -4.23
C ARG A 312 -2.40 -26.68 -3.96
N LEU A 313 -3.02 -25.51 -3.89
CA LEU A 313 -4.47 -25.37 -3.75
C LEU A 313 -5.22 -26.01 -4.91
N TYR A 314 -4.74 -25.79 -6.16
CA TYR A 314 -5.28 -26.45 -7.34
C TYR A 314 -5.18 -27.96 -7.28
N ASP A 315 -4.05 -28.51 -6.81
CA ASP A 315 -3.87 -29.96 -6.68
C ASP A 315 -4.81 -30.58 -5.62
N LEU A 316 -5.26 -29.78 -4.65
CA LEU A 316 -6.22 -30.18 -3.59
C LEU A 316 -7.67 -29.85 -3.95
N ARG A 317 -7.96 -29.41 -5.18
CA ARG A 317 -9.33 -29.05 -5.58
C ARG A 317 -10.28 -30.24 -5.52
N PRO A 318 -11.53 -30.04 -5.07
CA PRO A 318 -12.52 -31.11 -4.99
C PRO A 318 -13.16 -31.38 -6.34
N SER A 319 -13.99 -32.44 -6.39
CA SER A 319 -14.91 -32.69 -7.50
C SER A 319 -15.85 -31.48 -7.73
N PRO A 320 -16.42 -31.31 -8.94
CA PRO A 320 -17.30 -30.19 -9.27
C PRO A 320 -18.49 -29.99 -8.33
N GLU A 321 -18.95 -31.06 -7.67
CA GLU A 321 -20.05 -31.04 -6.70
C GLU A 321 -19.77 -30.18 -5.46
N HIS A 322 -18.50 -30.07 -5.06
CA HIS A 322 -18.05 -29.32 -3.89
C HIS A 322 -17.42 -27.99 -4.23
N LEU A 323 -17.52 -27.54 -5.47
CA LEU A 323 -16.85 -26.35 -5.98
C LEU A 323 -17.23 -25.07 -5.22
N THR A 324 -18.53 -24.91 -4.88
CA THR A 324 -18.99 -23.72 -4.14
C THR A 324 -18.45 -23.69 -2.71
N ARG A 325 -18.29 -24.87 -2.06
CA ARG A 325 -17.67 -24.97 -0.74
C ARG A 325 -16.17 -24.62 -0.81
N PHE A 326 -15.50 -25.08 -1.86
CA PHE A 326 -14.10 -24.75 -2.12
C PHE A 326 -13.91 -23.23 -2.28
N TYR A 327 -14.70 -22.58 -3.14
CA TYR A 327 -14.60 -21.12 -3.35
C TYR A 327 -14.96 -20.33 -2.09
N LEU A 328 -15.95 -20.75 -1.34
CA LEU A 328 -16.31 -20.12 -0.07
C LEU A 328 -15.16 -20.21 0.93
N THR A 329 -14.54 -21.41 1.06
CA THR A 329 -13.41 -21.61 1.98
C THR A 329 -12.17 -20.83 1.55
N THR A 330 -11.86 -20.79 0.26
CA THR A 330 -10.71 -20.02 -0.27
C THR A 330 -10.93 -18.52 -0.13
N SER A 331 -12.15 -18.03 -0.34
CA SER A 331 -12.52 -16.65 -0.10
C SER A 331 -12.43 -16.27 1.39
N ALA A 332 -12.87 -17.17 2.28
CA ALA A 332 -12.73 -17.01 3.73
C ALA A 332 -11.23 -16.95 4.13
N GLY A 333 -10.40 -17.81 3.53
CA GLY A 333 -8.95 -17.75 3.70
C GLY A 333 -8.38 -16.39 3.28
N GLY A 334 -8.75 -15.92 2.10
CA GLY A 334 -8.34 -14.59 1.61
C GLY A 334 -8.72 -13.48 2.60
N ALA A 335 -9.97 -13.47 3.06
CA ALA A 335 -10.45 -12.49 4.04
C ALA A 335 -9.71 -12.58 5.39
N LEU A 336 -9.35 -13.79 5.85
CA LEU A 336 -8.55 -13.97 7.06
C LEU A 336 -7.12 -13.44 6.91
N GLY A 337 -6.48 -13.64 5.75
CA GLY A 337 -5.19 -13.04 5.42
C GLY A 337 -5.24 -11.52 5.43
N GLY A 338 -6.30 -10.94 4.84
CA GLY A 338 -6.58 -9.52 4.87
C GLY A 338 -6.82 -8.98 6.28
N LEU A 339 -7.64 -9.65 7.07
CA LEU A 339 -7.92 -9.31 8.48
C LEU A 339 -6.64 -9.30 9.31
N PHE A 340 -5.81 -10.34 9.17
CA PHE A 340 -4.53 -10.41 9.86
C PHE A 340 -3.64 -9.22 9.53
N THR A 341 -3.45 -8.92 8.24
CA THR A 341 -2.52 -7.89 7.79
C THR A 341 -3.05 -6.47 7.98
N ALA A 342 -4.37 -6.25 7.73
CA ALA A 342 -4.96 -4.90 7.75
C ALA A 342 -5.38 -4.43 9.16
N LEU A 343 -5.75 -5.34 10.06
CA LEU A 343 -6.24 -4.98 11.39
C LEU A 343 -5.38 -5.55 12.53
N ILE A 344 -5.07 -6.86 12.50
CA ILE A 344 -4.40 -7.50 13.65
C ILE A 344 -2.94 -7.05 13.72
N ALA A 345 -2.22 -7.11 12.60
CA ALA A 345 -0.80 -6.78 12.58
C ALA A 345 -0.48 -5.34 12.99
N PRO A 346 -1.20 -4.28 12.51
CA PRO A 346 -0.97 -2.92 12.95
C PRO A 346 -1.24 -2.66 14.44
N LEU A 347 -2.10 -3.48 15.05
CA LEU A 347 -2.40 -3.39 16.49
C LEU A 347 -1.42 -4.18 17.37
N ALA A 348 -0.84 -5.25 16.80
CA ALA A 348 0.01 -6.18 17.56
C ALA A 348 1.51 -5.90 17.42
N PHE A 349 1.93 -5.27 16.34
CA PHE A 349 3.33 -5.10 15.97
C PHE A 349 3.70 -3.63 15.83
N ASP A 350 4.92 -3.30 16.25
CA ASP A 350 5.55 -1.98 16.10
C ASP A 350 6.14 -1.71 14.70
N TRP A 351 6.34 -2.79 13.93
CA TRP A 351 6.87 -2.78 12.56
C TRP A 351 6.10 -3.79 11.69
N ALA A 352 6.44 -3.91 10.41
CA ALA A 352 5.80 -4.79 9.43
C ALA A 352 6.19 -6.29 9.64
N TRP A 353 6.14 -6.79 10.88
CA TRP A 353 6.48 -8.17 11.23
C TRP A 353 5.62 -9.22 10.52
N GLU A 354 4.42 -8.87 10.11
CA GLU A 354 3.54 -9.73 9.32
C GLU A 354 4.20 -10.18 8.01
N HIS A 355 5.07 -9.36 7.41
CA HIS A 355 5.71 -9.69 6.13
C HIS A 355 6.69 -10.88 6.25
N PRO A 356 7.75 -10.85 7.08
CA PRO A 356 8.62 -11.99 7.28
C PRO A 356 7.90 -13.23 7.85
N LEU A 357 6.91 -13.05 8.74
CA LEU A 357 6.11 -14.16 9.28
C LEU A 357 5.33 -14.89 8.19
N LEU A 358 4.71 -14.17 7.25
CA LEU A 358 3.98 -14.76 6.13
C LEU A 358 4.92 -15.45 5.12
N ILE A 359 6.15 -14.96 4.92
CA ILE A 359 7.15 -15.64 4.10
C ILE A 359 7.59 -16.95 4.76
N LEU A 360 7.82 -16.96 6.07
CA LEU A 360 8.14 -18.19 6.82
C LEU A 360 6.98 -19.19 6.76
N ALA A 361 5.74 -18.73 6.93
CA ALA A 361 4.55 -19.55 6.78
C ALA A 361 4.42 -20.13 5.35
N ALA A 362 4.73 -19.33 4.34
CA ALA A 362 4.75 -19.78 2.95
C ALA A 362 5.83 -20.86 2.73
N ALA A 363 7.02 -20.70 3.29
CA ALA A 363 8.10 -21.70 3.23
C ALA A 363 7.68 -23.05 3.87
N LEU A 364 6.88 -22.98 4.94
CA LEU A 364 6.29 -24.17 5.57
C LEU A 364 5.21 -24.84 4.72
N LEU A 365 4.49 -24.07 3.90
CA LEU A 365 3.33 -24.55 3.16
C LEU A 365 3.64 -24.94 1.71
N MET A 366 4.65 -24.32 1.07
CA MET A 366 4.93 -24.57 -0.34
C MET A 366 5.40 -26.01 -0.61
N PRO A 367 5.17 -26.54 -1.82
CA PRO A 367 5.73 -27.83 -2.23
C PRO A 367 7.24 -27.70 -2.41
N LEU A 368 8.02 -28.26 -1.49
CA LEU A 368 9.46 -28.36 -1.63
C LEU A 368 9.82 -29.61 -2.41
N LYS A 369 10.32 -29.44 -3.63
CA LYS A 369 10.92 -30.51 -4.44
C LYS A 369 12.43 -30.27 -4.46
N PRO A 370 13.24 -31.13 -3.80
CA PRO A 370 14.68 -30.95 -3.78
C PRO A 370 15.24 -30.81 -5.17
N LEU A 371 16.01 -29.75 -5.41
CA LEU A 371 16.72 -29.53 -6.68
C LEU A 371 17.89 -30.48 -6.80
N LEU A 372 18.56 -30.77 -5.70
CA LEU A 372 19.63 -31.74 -5.56
C LEU A 372 19.11 -32.93 -4.76
N ARG A 373 19.13 -34.12 -5.37
CA ARG A 373 18.63 -35.36 -4.76
C ARG A 373 19.74 -36.15 -4.10
N TRP A 374 20.76 -35.48 -3.56
CA TRP A 374 21.93 -36.14 -2.96
C TRP A 374 21.57 -37.09 -1.80
N ARG A 375 20.49 -36.81 -1.08
CA ARG A 375 19.98 -37.65 0.00
C ARG A 375 19.44 -38.99 -0.50
N ASP A 376 18.83 -39.03 -1.68
CA ASP A 376 18.14 -40.17 -2.26
C ASP A 376 19.04 -40.87 -3.31
N SER A 377 20.35 -40.52 -3.37
CA SER A 377 21.30 -41.19 -4.27
C SER A 377 21.76 -42.52 -3.70
N ASP A 378 21.92 -43.53 -4.58
CA ASP A 378 22.43 -44.84 -4.21
C ASP A 378 23.79 -44.69 -3.55
N GLY A 379 23.94 -45.17 -2.29
CA GLY A 379 25.18 -45.11 -1.53
C GLY A 379 25.24 -44.13 -0.36
N VAL A 380 24.21 -43.25 -0.16
CA VAL A 380 24.14 -42.38 1.01
C VAL A 380 23.32 -43.06 2.12
N GLU A 381 24.02 -43.53 3.14
CA GLU A 381 23.35 -44.08 4.33
C GLU A 381 22.57 -43.00 5.09
N PRO A 382 21.41 -43.33 5.71
CA PRO A 382 20.62 -42.37 6.51
C PRO A 382 21.41 -41.71 7.65
N GLY A 383 22.42 -42.40 8.19
CA GLY A 383 23.34 -41.88 9.21
C GLY A 383 24.21 -40.74 8.65
N MET A 384 24.82 -40.96 7.50
CA MET A 384 25.62 -39.95 6.80
C MET A 384 24.81 -38.74 6.39
N ALA A 385 23.57 -38.95 5.92
CA ALA A 385 22.67 -37.85 5.56
C ALA A 385 22.35 -36.96 6.78
N ARG A 386 22.19 -37.49 7.99
CA ARG A 386 21.99 -36.73 9.22
C ARG A 386 23.23 -35.96 9.64
N ILE A 387 24.43 -36.57 9.54
CA ILE A 387 25.70 -35.89 9.83
C ILE A 387 25.90 -34.74 8.85
N ALA A 388 25.71 -34.97 7.56
CA ALA A 388 25.79 -33.91 6.52
C ALA A 388 24.81 -32.80 6.77
N LEU A 389 23.55 -33.10 7.16
CA LEU A 389 22.58 -32.10 7.57
C LEU A 389 23.09 -31.27 8.76
N GLY A 390 23.64 -31.91 9.80
CA GLY A 390 24.22 -31.23 10.95
C GLY A 390 25.34 -30.25 10.55
N LEU A 391 26.24 -30.69 9.68
CA LEU A 391 27.36 -29.86 9.17
C LEU A 391 26.83 -28.68 8.33
N LEU A 392 25.80 -28.89 7.48
CA LEU A 392 25.17 -27.84 6.70
C LEU A 392 24.47 -26.82 7.60
N MET A 393 23.83 -27.25 8.69
CA MET A 393 23.22 -26.33 9.65
C MET A 393 24.25 -25.48 10.39
N VAL A 394 25.39 -26.08 10.79
CA VAL A 394 26.51 -25.33 11.38
C VAL A 394 27.10 -24.35 10.37
N ALA A 395 27.28 -24.76 9.11
CA ALA A 395 27.73 -23.88 8.04
C ALA A 395 26.75 -22.70 7.80
N ALA A 396 25.44 -22.96 7.85
CA ALA A 396 24.43 -21.90 7.73
C ALA A 396 24.56 -20.88 8.86
N LEU A 397 24.74 -21.33 10.10
CA LEU A 397 24.92 -20.43 11.26
C LEU A 397 26.20 -19.61 11.14
N PHE A 398 27.31 -20.26 10.72
CA PHE A 398 28.58 -19.57 10.50
C PHE A 398 28.50 -18.53 9.38
N LEU A 399 27.96 -18.90 8.21
CA LEU A 399 27.76 -17.96 7.10
C LEU A 399 26.82 -16.82 7.49
N GLY A 400 25.75 -17.09 8.26
CA GLY A 400 24.85 -16.07 8.78
C GLY A 400 25.58 -15.13 9.75
N TRP A 401 26.47 -15.63 10.60
CA TRP A 401 27.28 -14.80 11.49
C TRP A 401 28.22 -13.88 10.71
N GLU A 402 29.02 -14.45 9.77
CA GLU A 402 29.92 -13.66 8.90
C GLU A 402 29.18 -12.60 8.10
N LEU A 403 28.01 -12.95 7.56
CA LEU A 403 27.16 -12.02 6.84
C LEU A 403 26.68 -10.87 7.74
N LEU A 404 26.31 -11.17 9.00
CA LEU A 404 25.90 -10.18 9.99
C LEU A 404 27.06 -9.22 10.31
N GLN A 405 28.29 -9.75 10.52
CA GLN A 405 29.48 -8.95 10.81
C GLN A 405 29.85 -8.05 9.62
N SER A 406 29.92 -8.61 8.41
CA SER A 406 30.21 -7.84 7.19
C SER A 406 29.20 -6.70 6.97
N ARG A 407 27.92 -6.92 7.32
CA ARG A 407 26.91 -5.87 7.27
C ARG A 407 27.10 -4.81 8.36
N ALA A 408 27.56 -5.19 9.54
CA ALA A 408 27.83 -4.26 10.65
C ALA A 408 29.03 -3.36 10.37
N GLU A 409 30.05 -3.88 9.71
CA GLU A 409 31.30 -3.18 9.39
C GLU A 409 31.19 -2.31 8.12
N GLY A 410 30.09 -2.46 7.34
CA GLY A 410 29.91 -1.76 6.07
C GLY A 410 30.85 -2.25 4.97
N ASP A 411 31.18 -3.54 5.01
CA ASP A 411 32.09 -4.21 4.12
C ASP A 411 31.63 -4.22 2.66
N ASN A 412 32.57 -4.63 1.79
CA ASN A 412 32.44 -4.74 0.36
C ASN A 412 31.13 -5.47 -0.04
N ASP A 413 30.29 -4.83 -0.84
CA ASP A 413 29.02 -5.38 -1.36
C ASP A 413 29.20 -6.74 -2.04
N LEU A 414 30.37 -7.00 -2.64
CA LEU A 414 30.69 -8.28 -3.27
C LEU A 414 30.80 -9.41 -2.22
N LEU A 415 31.42 -9.17 -1.07
CA LEU A 415 31.55 -10.17 0.00
C LEU A 415 30.16 -10.51 0.55
N VAL A 416 29.32 -9.49 0.82
CA VAL A 416 27.94 -9.65 1.26
C VAL A 416 27.12 -10.47 0.25
N LEU A 417 27.29 -10.20 -1.04
CA LEU A 417 26.62 -10.97 -2.10
C LEU A 417 27.09 -12.44 -2.12
N LEU A 418 28.41 -12.69 -2.04
CA LEU A 418 28.96 -14.04 -2.02
C LEU A 418 28.49 -14.85 -0.81
N LEU A 419 28.56 -14.28 0.41
CA LEU A 419 28.02 -14.90 1.61
C LEU A 419 26.54 -15.25 1.50
N THR A 420 25.75 -14.33 0.90
CA THR A 420 24.33 -14.58 0.63
C THR A 420 24.15 -15.76 -0.34
N ILE A 421 24.91 -15.81 -1.43
CA ILE A 421 24.84 -16.90 -2.41
C ILE A 421 25.22 -18.25 -1.76
N PHE A 422 26.26 -18.28 -0.93
CA PHE A 422 26.66 -19.51 -0.22
C PHE A 422 25.56 -19.94 0.77
N LEU A 423 24.96 -19.01 1.51
CA LEU A 423 23.88 -19.31 2.45
C LEU A 423 22.64 -19.84 1.71
N VAL A 424 22.29 -19.25 0.56
CA VAL A 424 21.25 -19.76 -0.33
C VAL A 424 21.61 -21.16 -0.84
N GLY A 425 22.85 -21.40 -1.20
CA GLY A 425 23.36 -22.72 -1.58
C GLY A 425 23.15 -23.79 -0.49
N VAL A 426 23.46 -23.46 0.76
CA VAL A 426 23.15 -24.34 1.91
C VAL A 426 21.63 -24.57 2.02
N GLY A 427 20.81 -23.54 1.87
CA GLY A 427 19.36 -23.67 1.87
C GLY A 427 18.84 -24.63 0.79
N VAL A 428 19.43 -24.61 -0.40
CA VAL A 428 19.11 -25.54 -1.49
C VAL A 428 19.51 -26.98 -1.12
N MET A 429 20.67 -27.17 -0.50
CA MET A 429 21.13 -28.48 -0.06
C MET A 429 20.19 -29.12 0.98
N VAL A 430 19.64 -28.34 1.88
CA VAL A 430 18.73 -28.81 2.95
C VAL A 430 17.25 -28.85 2.58
N MET A 431 16.86 -28.54 1.34
CA MET A 431 15.47 -28.52 0.89
C MET A 431 14.69 -29.81 1.16
N ALA A 432 15.37 -30.95 1.22
CA ALA A 432 14.77 -32.25 1.56
C ALA A 432 14.20 -32.29 2.98
N TRP A 433 14.63 -31.39 3.86
CA TRP A 433 14.16 -31.24 5.24
C TRP A 433 13.52 -29.88 5.42
N ARG A 434 12.21 -29.83 5.36
CA ARG A 434 11.42 -28.60 5.42
C ARG A 434 11.79 -27.69 6.60
N TRP A 435 11.94 -28.26 7.80
CA TRP A 435 12.32 -27.48 8.97
C TRP A 435 13.70 -26.82 8.83
N ALA A 436 14.68 -27.57 8.28
CA ALA A 436 16.03 -27.05 8.05
C ALA A 436 16.03 -25.90 7.03
N PHE A 437 15.26 -26.06 5.94
CA PHE A 437 15.04 -25.00 4.95
C PHE A 437 14.52 -23.71 5.60
N VAL A 438 13.51 -23.82 6.48
CA VAL A 438 12.93 -22.67 7.17
C VAL A 438 13.90 -22.04 8.17
N VAL A 439 14.71 -22.87 8.86
CA VAL A 439 15.76 -22.35 9.78
C VAL A 439 16.84 -21.60 9.00
N VAL A 440 17.31 -22.12 7.87
CA VAL A 440 18.29 -21.41 7.03
C VAL A 440 17.71 -20.09 6.51
N LEU A 441 16.45 -20.08 6.08
CA LEU A 441 15.77 -18.85 5.70
C LEU A 441 15.72 -17.83 6.86
N LEU A 442 15.37 -18.28 8.07
CA LEU A 442 15.34 -17.41 9.25
C LEU A 442 16.72 -16.85 9.58
N VAL A 443 17.78 -17.69 9.53
CA VAL A 443 19.18 -17.24 9.71
C VAL A 443 19.53 -16.17 8.66
N ALA A 444 19.16 -16.38 7.41
CA ALA A 444 19.38 -15.42 6.34
C ALA A 444 18.63 -14.10 6.57
N MET A 445 17.36 -14.15 6.98
CA MET A 445 16.57 -12.97 7.33
C MET A 445 17.21 -12.16 8.46
N VAL A 446 17.65 -12.85 9.53
CA VAL A 446 18.29 -12.20 10.67
C VAL A 446 19.61 -11.55 10.26
N ALA A 447 20.44 -12.24 9.48
CA ALA A 447 21.73 -11.76 9.04
C ALA A 447 21.65 -10.58 8.05
N GLN A 448 20.64 -10.56 7.17
CA GLN A 448 20.48 -9.50 6.15
C GLN A 448 19.89 -8.18 6.67
N GLY A 449 19.44 -8.11 7.90
CA GLY A 449 18.88 -6.88 8.49
C GLY A 449 18.01 -7.12 9.71
N GLY A 450 17.55 -8.36 9.89
CA GLY A 450 16.61 -8.71 10.96
C GLY A 450 17.17 -8.48 12.35
N TRP A 451 18.48 -8.62 12.55
CA TRP A 451 19.11 -8.33 13.84
C TRP A 451 18.86 -6.89 14.29
N TRP A 452 19.13 -5.92 13.43
CA TRP A 452 18.90 -4.50 13.73
C TRP A 452 17.42 -4.18 13.87
N THR A 453 16.58 -4.83 13.05
CA THR A 453 15.13 -4.68 13.13
C THR A 453 14.59 -5.21 14.45
N MET A 454 15.07 -6.37 14.93
CA MET A 454 14.71 -6.90 16.25
C MET A 454 15.22 -6.02 17.40
N ARG A 455 16.44 -5.52 17.30
CA ARG A 455 16.98 -4.60 18.31
C ARG A 455 16.16 -3.32 18.41
N ALA A 456 15.83 -2.68 17.28
CA ALA A 456 15.00 -1.47 17.28
C ALA A 456 13.60 -1.70 17.92
N THR A 457 13.03 -2.90 17.78
CA THR A 457 11.81 -3.29 18.49
C THR A 457 12.05 -3.44 20.00
N LEU A 458 13.14 -4.12 20.40
CA LEU A 458 13.45 -4.34 21.82
C LEU A 458 13.85 -3.05 22.54
N ASP A 459 14.54 -2.16 21.86
CA ASP A 459 14.97 -0.86 22.39
C ASP A 459 13.81 0.17 22.42
N GLY A 460 12.65 -0.16 21.81
CA GLY A 460 11.48 0.71 21.76
C GLY A 460 11.64 1.91 20.82
N ASP A 461 12.53 1.80 19.84
CA ASP A 461 12.82 2.87 18.89
C ASP A 461 11.71 3.05 17.84
N ARG A 462 10.76 2.12 17.76
CA ARG A 462 9.71 2.09 16.76
C ARG A 462 8.34 2.26 17.35
N THR A 463 7.50 2.94 16.61
CA THR A 463 6.07 3.08 16.93
C THR A 463 5.27 3.00 15.64
N ARG A 464 4.27 2.13 15.61
CA ARG A 464 3.34 1.99 14.49
C ARG A 464 2.03 2.65 14.81
N SER A 465 1.51 3.40 13.87
CA SER A 465 0.16 3.99 13.89
C SER A 465 -0.64 3.53 12.67
N TYR A 466 -1.87 4.04 12.57
CA TYR A 466 -2.67 3.88 11.37
C TYR A 466 -2.05 4.57 10.13
N PHE A 467 -1.30 5.65 10.34
CA PHE A 467 -0.72 6.46 9.26
C PHE A 467 0.67 6.01 8.84
N GLY A 468 1.38 5.24 9.67
CA GLY A 468 2.69 4.73 9.30
C GLY A 468 3.51 4.12 10.43
N ILE A 469 4.78 3.86 10.12
CA ILE A 469 5.77 3.31 11.05
C ILE A 469 6.86 4.34 11.25
N TYR A 470 7.00 4.82 12.48
CA TYR A 470 7.98 5.81 12.89
C TYR A 470 9.15 5.16 13.61
N THR A 471 10.35 5.64 13.33
CA THR A 471 11.57 5.23 14.02
C THR A 471 12.25 6.44 14.61
N LEU A 472 12.49 6.39 15.92
CA LEU A 472 13.32 7.37 16.63
C LEU A 472 14.69 6.77 16.87
N ARG A 473 15.76 7.48 16.49
CA ARG A 473 17.13 7.03 16.74
C ARG A 473 17.97 8.16 17.32
N ASP A 474 18.73 7.80 18.34
CA ASP A 474 19.74 8.67 18.92
C ASP A 474 21.11 8.30 18.31
N ASP A 475 21.71 9.24 17.59
CA ASP A 475 23.08 9.14 17.11
C ASP A 475 24.01 9.77 18.17
N ALA A 476 24.70 8.91 18.90
CA ALA A 476 25.58 9.32 20.00
C ALA A 476 26.82 10.10 19.49
N GLU A 477 27.33 9.79 18.31
CA GLU A 477 28.50 10.46 17.74
C GLU A 477 28.13 11.88 17.28
N ARG A 478 27.03 12.01 16.55
CA ARG A 478 26.54 13.30 16.06
C ARG A 478 25.78 14.09 17.11
N LYS A 479 25.43 13.46 18.25
CA LYS A 479 24.57 13.99 19.30
C LYS A 479 23.27 14.55 18.77
N VAL A 480 22.56 13.75 17.98
CA VAL A 480 21.26 14.12 17.40
C VAL A 480 20.25 13.00 17.58
N ARG A 481 18.99 13.37 17.77
CA ARG A 481 17.83 12.49 17.69
C ARG A 481 17.13 12.71 16.36
N THR A 482 16.83 11.61 15.65
CA THR A 482 16.16 11.64 14.35
C THR A 482 14.76 11.04 14.44
N LEU A 483 13.84 11.57 13.67
CA LEU A 483 12.53 10.98 13.39
C LEU A 483 12.48 10.57 11.92
N ALA A 484 12.34 9.29 11.66
CA ALA A 484 12.11 8.77 10.33
C ALA A 484 10.73 8.11 10.23
N HIS A 485 10.08 8.26 9.08
CA HIS A 485 8.85 7.55 8.69
C HIS A 485 9.19 6.70 7.46
N GLY A 486 9.28 5.39 7.67
CA GLY A 486 9.83 4.51 6.65
C GLY A 486 11.26 4.91 6.28
N THR A 487 11.46 5.27 5.01
CA THR A 487 12.75 5.69 4.47
C THR A 487 13.02 7.19 4.55
N THR A 488 12.03 7.99 4.92
CA THR A 488 12.10 9.45 4.89
C THR A 488 12.41 10.03 6.25
N LEU A 489 13.43 10.87 6.32
CA LEU A 489 13.78 11.64 7.50
C LEU A 489 12.82 12.84 7.64
N HIS A 490 11.97 12.83 8.68
CA HIS A 490 11.01 13.89 8.98
C HIS A 490 11.54 14.99 9.89
N GLY A 491 12.74 14.85 10.38
CA GLY A 491 13.38 15.88 11.18
C GLY A 491 14.43 15.32 12.12
N MET A 492 15.15 16.26 12.74
CA MET A 492 16.28 15.99 13.60
C MET A 492 16.37 17.05 14.68
N GLN A 493 16.70 16.64 15.90
CA GLN A 493 17.01 17.56 17.01
C GLN A 493 18.40 17.28 17.57
N ALA A 494 19.19 18.32 17.79
CA ALA A 494 20.44 18.21 18.52
C ALA A 494 20.16 17.92 20.00
N LEU A 495 20.90 16.97 20.59
CA LEU A 495 20.75 16.58 21.99
C LEU A 495 21.54 17.47 22.97
N ASP A 496 22.44 18.30 22.47
CA ASP A 496 23.13 19.30 23.27
C ASP A 496 22.29 20.57 23.43
N ALA A 497 22.26 21.12 24.63
CA ALA A 497 21.42 22.27 24.98
C ALA A 497 21.69 23.53 24.13
N ALA A 498 22.93 23.74 23.66
CA ALA A 498 23.31 24.90 22.89
C ALA A 498 22.67 24.90 21.49
N ARG A 499 22.42 23.72 20.94
CA ARG A 499 21.85 23.54 19.59
C ARG A 499 20.46 22.94 19.58
N ALA A 500 19.88 22.61 20.75
CA ALA A 500 18.58 21.92 20.85
C ALA A 500 17.42 22.66 20.16
N ARG A 501 17.52 24.01 20.05
CA ARG A 501 16.55 24.88 19.36
C ARG A 501 16.86 25.14 17.89
N GLN A 502 17.95 24.59 17.36
CA GLN A 502 18.34 24.81 15.97
C GLN A 502 17.50 23.92 15.04
N SER A 503 16.81 24.54 14.07
CA SER A 503 16.14 23.79 13.00
C SER A 503 17.20 23.18 12.09
N LEU A 504 17.16 21.86 11.93
CA LEU A 504 18.10 21.08 11.13
C LEU A 504 17.39 20.54 9.87
N THR A 505 18.05 19.66 9.13
CA THR A 505 17.55 19.03 7.90
C THR A 505 17.20 20.06 6.81
N TYR A 506 16.05 19.93 6.17
CA TYR A 506 15.58 20.79 5.08
C TYR A 506 14.88 22.10 5.56
N TYR A 507 15.01 22.43 6.85
CA TYR A 507 14.50 23.67 7.46
C TYR A 507 15.62 24.68 7.77
N GLY A 508 16.76 24.53 7.10
CA GLY A 508 17.90 25.43 7.27
C GLY A 508 17.57 26.88 6.94
N PRO A 509 18.44 27.83 7.38
CA PRO A 509 18.21 29.26 7.19
C PRO A 509 18.25 29.72 5.72
N THR A 510 18.80 28.89 4.81
CA THR A 510 18.86 29.13 3.36
C THR A 510 17.74 28.40 2.60
N SER A 511 17.00 27.51 3.28
CA SER A 511 15.86 26.83 2.69
C SER A 511 14.73 27.81 2.36
N GLY A 512 13.83 27.43 1.43
CA GLY A 512 12.73 28.30 1.08
C GLY A 512 11.86 28.71 2.27
N VAL A 513 11.53 27.76 3.16
CA VAL A 513 10.74 28.07 4.36
C VAL A 513 11.52 28.93 5.35
N GLY A 514 12.82 28.67 5.56
CA GLY A 514 13.67 29.48 6.44
C GLY A 514 13.75 30.93 5.97
N LEU A 515 13.98 31.15 4.68
CA LEU A 515 14.00 32.48 4.09
C LEU A 515 12.65 33.20 4.19
N ALA A 516 11.56 32.48 3.90
CA ALA A 516 10.21 33.05 3.94
C ALA A 516 9.78 33.45 5.35
N LEU A 517 10.03 32.60 6.35
CA LEU A 517 9.72 32.90 7.76
C LEU A 517 10.60 34.03 8.31
N ALA A 518 11.88 34.09 7.91
CA ALA A 518 12.76 35.20 8.26
C ALA A 518 12.30 36.53 7.66
N ALA A 519 11.77 36.54 6.43
CA ALA A 519 11.25 37.71 5.75
C ALA A 519 9.83 38.12 6.22
N THR A 520 9.06 37.23 6.81
CA THR A 520 7.64 37.42 7.18
C THR A 520 7.39 38.71 8.00
N PRO A 521 8.20 39.08 9.01
CA PRO A 521 7.98 40.34 9.77
C PRO A 521 8.03 41.60 8.89
N HIS A 522 8.79 41.56 7.80
CA HIS A 522 8.98 42.72 6.91
C HIS A 522 7.96 42.77 5.76
N ILE A 523 7.55 41.59 5.25
CA ILE A 523 6.68 41.52 4.08
C ILE A 523 5.18 41.40 4.46
N ILE A 524 4.90 40.89 5.67
CA ILE A 524 3.53 40.68 6.17
C ILE A 524 3.30 41.48 7.46
N GLY A 525 4.23 41.37 8.43
CA GLY A 525 4.14 42.04 9.71
C GLY A 525 4.66 41.19 10.88
N PRO A 526 5.02 41.84 12.01
CA PRO A 526 5.60 41.13 13.15
C PRO A 526 4.63 40.20 13.90
N GLY A 527 3.32 40.49 13.85
CA GLY A 527 2.27 39.70 14.50
C GLY A 527 1.62 38.65 13.60
N ALA A 528 2.30 38.16 12.58
CA ALA A 528 1.77 37.22 11.59
C ALA A 528 1.22 35.92 12.24
N ARG A 529 0.06 35.47 11.74
CA ARG A 529 -0.57 34.19 12.11
C ARG A 529 -0.11 33.13 11.14
N ILE A 530 0.59 32.13 11.64
CA ILE A 530 1.28 31.12 10.85
C ILE A 530 0.63 29.76 11.08
N GLY A 531 0.15 29.14 9.98
CA GLY A 531 -0.30 27.76 9.95
C GLY A 531 0.77 26.86 9.35
N VAL A 532 0.99 25.69 9.93
CA VAL A 532 1.92 24.68 9.43
C VAL A 532 1.19 23.35 9.32
N VAL A 533 1.14 22.80 8.13
CA VAL A 533 0.58 21.46 7.86
C VAL A 533 1.71 20.45 7.86
N GLY A 534 1.65 19.52 8.80
CA GLY A 534 2.71 18.59 9.16
C GLY A 534 3.54 19.12 10.34
N LEU A 535 3.52 18.37 11.45
CA LEU A 535 4.29 18.71 12.65
C LEU A 535 5.72 18.15 12.56
N GLY A 536 5.85 16.88 12.17
CA GLY A 536 7.13 16.17 12.20
C GLY A 536 7.76 16.21 13.59
N THR A 537 9.02 16.68 13.68
CA THR A 537 9.67 16.91 14.98
C THR A 537 9.24 18.22 15.67
N GLY A 538 8.54 19.11 14.95
CA GLY A 538 8.17 20.44 15.43
C GLY A 538 9.27 21.50 15.24
N SER A 539 10.33 21.20 14.49
CA SER A 539 11.51 22.05 14.38
C SER A 539 11.23 23.45 13.80
N LEU A 540 10.19 23.61 12.94
CA LEU A 540 9.75 24.91 12.44
C LEU A 540 9.30 25.86 13.57
N ALA A 541 8.85 25.33 14.70
CA ALA A 541 8.47 26.15 15.87
C ALA A 541 9.58 27.12 16.30
N CYS A 542 10.84 26.71 16.15
CA CYS A 542 11.98 27.55 16.54
C CYS A 542 12.35 28.64 15.50
N GLN A 543 11.61 28.75 14.41
CA GLN A 543 11.63 29.91 13.51
C GLN A 543 10.69 31.03 14.00
N ALA A 544 9.90 30.77 15.04
CA ALA A 544 8.94 31.73 15.59
C ALA A 544 9.60 33.01 16.09
N ARG A 545 8.94 34.14 15.87
CA ARG A 545 9.32 35.46 16.35
C ARG A 545 8.31 35.95 17.40
N PRO A 546 8.74 36.79 18.34
CA PRO A 546 7.83 37.38 19.32
C PRO A 546 6.62 38.05 18.66
N GLY A 547 5.42 37.79 19.20
CA GLY A 547 4.16 38.34 18.70
C GLY A 547 3.48 37.51 17.62
N GLN A 548 4.12 36.52 17.05
CA GLN A 548 3.51 35.62 16.08
C GLN A 548 2.63 34.56 16.76
N GLN A 549 1.56 34.14 16.09
CA GLN A 549 0.68 33.06 16.54
C GLN A 549 0.86 31.85 15.63
N TRP A 550 1.09 30.68 16.22
CA TRP A 550 1.39 29.47 15.47
C TRP A 550 0.32 28.42 15.68
N THR A 551 -0.12 27.80 14.56
CA THR A 551 -1.06 26.66 14.55
C THR A 551 -0.44 25.54 13.72
N PHE A 552 -0.31 24.35 14.31
CA PHE A 552 0.14 23.15 13.62
C PHE A 552 -1.05 22.23 13.33
N PHE A 553 -1.08 21.64 12.14
CA PHE A 553 -2.05 20.62 11.76
C PHE A 553 -1.30 19.29 11.62
N GLU A 554 -1.70 18.29 12.37
CA GLU A 554 -1.06 16.97 12.34
C GLU A 554 -2.14 15.89 12.24
N ILE A 555 -1.94 14.96 11.31
CA ILE A 555 -2.91 13.88 11.10
C ILE A 555 -2.71 12.74 12.10
N ASP A 556 -1.48 12.50 12.55
CA ASP A 556 -1.13 11.36 13.39
C ASP A 556 -0.92 11.77 14.84
N PRO A 557 -1.80 11.31 15.77
CA PRO A 557 -1.63 11.58 17.19
C PRO A 557 -0.32 11.01 17.78
N VAL A 558 0.29 10.02 17.13
CA VAL A 558 1.60 9.48 17.55
C VAL A 558 2.71 10.50 17.36
N VAL A 559 2.70 11.23 16.25
CA VAL A 559 3.67 12.30 15.98
C VAL A 559 3.56 13.40 17.02
N LEU A 560 2.34 13.81 17.37
CA LEU A 560 2.12 14.79 18.45
C LEU A 560 2.64 14.26 19.81
N ARG A 561 2.44 12.98 20.12
CA ARG A 561 2.94 12.38 21.38
C ARG A 561 4.45 12.50 21.53
N PHE A 562 5.24 12.36 20.46
CA PHE A 562 6.68 12.54 20.54
C PHE A 562 7.09 13.93 21.05
N SER A 563 6.32 14.95 20.72
CA SER A 563 6.54 16.30 21.23
C SER A 563 6.00 16.46 22.68
N THR A 564 4.80 15.95 22.99
CA THR A 564 4.19 16.09 24.33
C THR A 564 4.87 15.23 25.38
N GLU A 565 5.44 14.08 25.02
CA GLU A 565 6.25 13.22 25.89
C GLU A 565 7.69 13.70 26.03
N GLY A 566 8.08 14.79 25.35
CA GLY A 566 9.40 15.38 25.43
C GLY A 566 10.49 14.62 24.66
N ARG A 567 10.09 13.73 23.75
CA ARG A 567 11.06 13.12 22.82
C ARG A 567 11.67 14.18 21.92
N PHE A 568 10.85 15.12 21.42
CA PHE A 568 11.28 16.35 20.78
C PHE A 568 10.78 17.54 21.60
N THR A 569 11.62 18.56 21.77
CA THR A 569 11.32 19.64 22.70
C THR A 569 10.99 20.98 22.01
N PHE A 570 11.01 21.01 20.69
CA PHE A 570 10.85 22.23 19.90
C PHE A 570 9.55 23.00 20.21
N LEU A 571 8.39 22.34 20.31
CA LEU A 571 7.14 23.00 20.65
C LEU A 571 7.22 23.65 22.03
N ARG A 572 7.64 22.86 23.04
CA ARG A 572 7.76 23.32 24.43
C ARG A 572 8.73 24.50 24.57
N ASP A 573 9.89 24.41 23.87
CA ASP A 573 11.00 25.34 24.07
C ASP A 573 10.90 26.62 23.22
N CYS A 574 10.13 26.58 22.11
CA CYS A 574 10.08 27.66 21.13
C CYS A 574 8.67 28.27 20.96
N THR A 575 7.60 27.47 21.02
CA THR A 575 6.21 27.92 20.88
C THR A 575 5.30 27.18 21.85
N PRO A 576 5.45 27.38 23.17
CA PRO A 576 4.64 26.65 24.16
C PRO A 576 3.14 26.91 24.02
N ASP A 577 2.77 28.07 23.48
CA ASP A 577 1.37 28.49 23.26
C ASP A 577 0.84 28.11 21.87
N ALA A 578 1.59 27.33 21.08
CA ALA A 578 1.13 26.93 19.74
C ALA A 578 -0.09 26.02 19.84
N HIS A 579 -1.09 26.31 19.03
CA HIS A 579 -2.27 25.45 18.90
C HIS A 579 -1.97 24.28 17.96
N VAL A 580 -2.26 23.04 18.40
CA VAL A 580 -2.13 21.84 17.56
C VAL A 580 -3.51 21.26 17.27
N VAL A 581 -3.85 21.16 15.99
CA VAL A 581 -5.11 20.60 15.47
C VAL A 581 -4.84 19.20 14.95
N LEU A 582 -5.44 18.19 15.55
CA LEU A 582 -5.36 16.80 15.09
C LEU A 582 -6.42 16.54 14.02
N GLY A 583 -6.00 15.99 12.89
CA GLY A 583 -6.84 15.59 11.78
C GLY A 583 -6.22 15.89 10.41
N ASP A 584 -6.94 15.50 9.34
CA ASP A 584 -6.53 15.86 7.98
C ASP A 584 -6.56 17.38 7.82
N ALA A 585 -5.40 17.95 7.49
CA ALA A 585 -5.21 19.41 7.48
C ALA A 585 -6.14 20.12 6.49
N ARG A 586 -6.43 19.53 5.33
CA ARG A 586 -7.34 20.12 4.35
C ARG A 586 -8.77 20.17 4.90
N LEU A 587 -9.23 19.09 5.55
CA LEU A 587 -10.55 19.05 6.18
C LEU A 587 -10.63 20.01 7.36
N GLU A 588 -9.61 20.06 8.20
CA GLU A 588 -9.57 20.96 9.36
C GLU A 588 -9.54 22.43 8.90
N LEU A 589 -8.74 22.78 7.89
CA LEU A 589 -8.71 24.12 7.32
C LEU A 589 -10.07 24.55 6.73
N THR A 590 -10.93 23.63 6.27
CA THR A 590 -12.28 24.01 5.84
C THR A 590 -13.16 24.54 6.97
N LYS A 591 -12.89 24.16 8.23
CA LYS A 591 -13.60 24.60 9.42
C LYS A 591 -13.12 25.97 9.93
N PHE A 592 -11.92 26.39 9.54
CA PHE A 592 -11.36 27.68 9.93
C PHE A 592 -12.11 28.84 9.26
N PRO A 593 -12.33 29.95 9.97
CA PRO A 593 -12.89 31.17 9.37
C PRO A 593 -12.01 31.68 8.21
N PRO A 594 -12.60 32.38 7.24
CA PRO A 594 -11.81 33.02 6.18
C PRO A 594 -10.81 34.03 6.75
N ARG A 595 -9.64 34.15 6.11
CA ARG A 595 -8.60 35.15 6.45
C ARG A 595 -8.03 35.00 7.88
N THR A 596 -7.99 33.79 8.39
CA THR A 596 -7.48 33.50 9.75
C THR A 596 -5.95 33.44 9.80
N LEU A 597 -5.29 33.09 8.69
CA LEU A 597 -3.86 32.91 8.59
C LEU A 597 -3.22 33.95 7.66
N ASP A 598 -1.98 34.32 7.94
CA ASP A 598 -1.19 35.23 7.11
C ASP A 598 -0.12 34.48 6.33
N VAL A 599 0.40 33.39 6.89
CA VAL A 599 1.30 32.44 6.25
C VAL A 599 0.77 31.03 6.45
N LEU A 600 0.78 30.23 5.41
CA LEU A 600 0.45 28.80 5.48
C LEU A 600 1.59 27.99 4.84
N VAL A 601 2.16 27.09 5.61
CA VAL A 601 3.22 26.17 5.17
C VAL A 601 2.62 24.79 5.00
N ILE A 602 2.77 24.18 3.84
CA ILE A 602 2.36 22.79 3.56
C ILE A 602 3.61 21.93 3.48
N ASP A 603 3.81 21.12 4.48
CA ASP A 603 4.93 20.19 4.61
C ASP A 603 4.45 18.83 5.13
N ALA A 604 3.45 18.27 4.46
CA ALA A 604 2.86 16.99 4.80
C ALA A 604 3.34 15.91 3.82
N PHE A 605 4.23 15.06 4.30
CA PHE A 605 4.71 13.89 3.58
C PHE A 605 4.32 12.61 4.31
N SER A 606 3.92 11.59 3.55
CA SER A 606 3.81 10.22 4.03
C SER A 606 4.90 9.41 3.36
N SER A 607 6.03 9.19 4.05
CA SER A 607 7.26 8.74 3.42
C SER A 607 7.64 9.72 2.28
N ASP A 608 8.16 9.27 1.12
CA ASP A 608 8.50 10.15 -0.01
C ASP A 608 7.28 10.62 -0.84
N ALA A 609 6.05 10.28 -0.44
CA ALA A 609 4.84 10.63 -1.18
C ALA A 609 4.13 11.86 -0.60
N ILE A 610 3.90 12.89 -1.42
CA ILE A 610 3.00 13.99 -1.06
C ILE A 610 1.56 13.52 -1.27
N PRO A 611 0.67 13.70 -0.29
CA PRO A 611 -0.74 13.42 -0.47
C PRO A 611 -1.32 14.29 -1.59
N MET A 612 -1.70 13.69 -2.71
CA MET A 612 -2.15 14.39 -3.92
C MET A 612 -3.30 15.37 -3.64
N HIS A 613 -4.20 15.02 -2.73
CA HIS A 613 -5.35 15.85 -2.38
C HIS A 613 -4.98 17.19 -1.73
N LEU A 614 -3.72 17.36 -1.28
CA LEU A 614 -3.20 18.63 -0.76
C LEU A 614 -2.67 19.55 -1.87
N LEU A 615 -2.51 19.06 -3.11
CA LEU A 615 -1.98 19.80 -4.25
C LEU A 615 -3.03 20.10 -5.32
N THR A 616 -4.29 19.71 -5.14
CA THR A 616 -5.37 19.96 -6.12
C THR A 616 -5.79 21.44 -6.14
N SER A 617 -6.47 21.85 -7.20
CA SER A 617 -7.03 23.19 -7.33
C SER A 617 -8.01 23.49 -6.19
N GLU A 618 -8.82 22.53 -5.78
CA GLU A 618 -9.76 22.63 -4.67
C GLU A 618 -9.03 22.84 -3.33
N ALA A 619 -7.87 22.16 -3.12
CA ALA A 619 -7.04 22.40 -1.94
C ALA A 619 -6.50 23.84 -1.93
N LEU A 620 -6.00 24.34 -3.07
CA LEU A 620 -5.52 25.72 -3.18
C LEU A 620 -6.64 26.73 -2.93
N GLN A 621 -7.89 26.43 -3.32
CA GLN A 621 -9.05 27.26 -2.99
C GLN A 621 -9.31 27.32 -1.48
N VAL A 622 -9.20 26.19 -0.76
CA VAL A 622 -9.27 26.17 0.70
C VAL A 622 -8.18 27.02 1.32
N TYR A 623 -6.93 26.87 0.87
CA TYR A 623 -5.78 27.65 1.38
C TYR A 623 -5.96 29.15 1.14
N ARG A 624 -6.41 29.54 -0.06
CA ARG A 624 -6.71 30.94 -0.37
C ARG A 624 -7.82 31.52 0.50
N ARG A 625 -8.83 30.74 0.82
CA ARG A 625 -9.94 31.16 1.68
C ARG A 625 -9.48 31.50 3.10
N VAL A 626 -8.60 30.65 3.68
CA VAL A 626 -8.12 30.84 5.05
C VAL A 626 -6.99 31.87 5.14
N LEU A 627 -6.25 32.09 4.05
CA LEU A 627 -5.21 33.12 4.00
C LEU A 627 -5.79 34.53 3.91
N ALA A 628 -5.15 35.46 4.60
CA ALA A 628 -5.44 36.89 4.48
C ALA A 628 -5.16 37.39 3.07
N PRO A 629 -5.79 38.52 2.64
CA PRO A 629 -5.47 39.15 1.35
C PRO A 629 -3.98 39.52 1.26
N GLY A 630 -3.26 38.84 0.37
CA GLY A 630 -1.79 38.96 0.26
C GLY A 630 -1.01 38.03 1.20
N GLY A 631 -1.68 37.05 1.80
CA GLY A 631 -1.01 36.00 2.55
C GLY A 631 -0.08 35.16 1.69
N LEU A 632 0.85 34.49 2.34
CA LEU A 632 1.89 33.68 1.72
C LEU A 632 1.60 32.20 1.94
N LEU A 633 1.50 31.43 0.85
CA LEU A 633 1.44 29.97 0.86
C LEU A 633 2.81 29.42 0.48
N LEU A 634 3.36 28.54 1.29
CA LEU A 634 4.61 27.83 1.06
C LEU A 634 4.34 26.34 0.88
N LEU A 635 4.80 25.77 -0.21
CA LEU A 635 4.66 24.34 -0.50
C LEU A 635 6.06 23.70 -0.54
N HIS A 636 6.28 22.70 0.30
CA HIS A 636 7.44 21.81 0.18
C HIS A 636 7.18 20.80 -0.93
N ILE A 637 8.02 20.76 -1.95
CA ILE A 637 7.84 19.87 -3.11
C ILE A 637 9.05 18.99 -3.39
N SER A 638 9.97 18.89 -2.43
CA SER A 638 11.09 17.95 -2.57
C SER A 638 10.54 16.54 -2.69
N ASN A 639 10.79 15.90 -3.83
CA ASN A 639 10.40 14.53 -4.05
C ASN A 639 11.47 13.84 -4.90
N ARG A 640 11.83 12.62 -4.51
CA ARG A 640 12.87 11.84 -5.16
C ARG A 640 12.47 11.37 -6.55
N TYR A 641 11.19 11.01 -6.71
CA TYR A 641 10.71 10.25 -7.87
C TYR A 641 9.68 10.99 -8.72
N ILE A 642 9.08 12.07 -8.23
CA ILE A 642 8.00 12.79 -8.90
C ILE A 642 8.39 14.26 -9.06
N GLU A 643 8.19 14.82 -10.27
CA GLU A 643 8.36 16.24 -10.55
C GLU A 643 7.05 16.98 -10.30
N LEU A 644 6.98 17.72 -9.19
CA LEU A 644 5.75 18.38 -8.76
C LEU A 644 5.65 19.86 -9.17
N ALA A 645 6.76 20.48 -9.56
CA ALA A 645 6.79 21.90 -9.92
C ALA A 645 5.81 22.26 -11.05
N PRO A 646 5.71 21.48 -12.15
CA PRO A 646 4.72 21.76 -13.20
C PRO A 646 3.27 21.72 -12.70
N VAL A 647 2.96 20.78 -11.81
CA VAL A 647 1.61 20.61 -11.22
C VAL A 647 1.25 21.84 -10.38
N VAL A 648 2.16 22.25 -9.46
CA VAL A 648 1.93 23.42 -8.62
C VAL A 648 1.83 24.68 -9.46
N GLY A 649 2.65 24.80 -10.54
CA GLY A 649 2.60 25.91 -11.45
C GLY A 649 1.25 26.05 -12.16
N ALA A 650 0.70 24.95 -12.71
CA ALA A 650 -0.60 24.96 -13.37
C ALA A 650 -1.73 25.27 -12.38
N ASN A 651 -1.67 24.69 -11.17
CA ASN A 651 -2.69 24.93 -10.14
C ASN A 651 -2.61 26.37 -9.58
N ALA A 652 -1.42 26.94 -9.46
CA ALA A 652 -1.25 28.33 -9.07
C ALA A 652 -1.90 29.29 -10.10
N GLU A 653 -1.63 29.08 -11.39
CA GLU A 653 -2.21 29.86 -12.49
C GLU A 653 -3.73 29.76 -12.52
N ALA A 654 -4.28 28.53 -12.46
CA ALA A 654 -5.72 28.26 -12.42
C ALA A 654 -6.42 28.96 -11.24
N ASN A 655 -5.69 29.21 -10.15
CA ASN A 655 -6.21 29.90 -8.96
C ASN A 655 -5.80 31.37 -8.86
N GLY A 656 -5.22 31.96 -9.92
CA GLY A 656 -4.80 33.37 -9.93
C GLY A 656 -3.70 33.71 -8.93
N LEU A 657 -2.79 32.76 -8.65
CA LEU A 657 -1.63 32.92 -7.79
C LEU A 657 -0.36 33.05 -8.63
N ARG A 658 0.55 33.92 -8.19
CA ARG A 658 1.93 33.95 -8.69
C ARG A 658 2.77 32.99 -7.88
N ALA A 659 3.83 32.45 -8.50
CA ALA A 659 4.68 31.43 -7.93
C ALA A 659 6.17 31.76 -8.07
N LEU A 660 6.91 31.61 -6.97
CA LEU A 660 8.37 31.60 -6.97
C LEU A 660 8.85 30.22 -6.49
N SER A 661 9.94 29.74 -7.05
CA SER A 661 10.62 28.50 -6.67
C SER A 661 11.97 28.80 -6.00
N ARG A 662 12.27 28.08 -4.93
CA ARG A 662 13.57 28.06 -4.30
C ARG A 662 14.09 26.66 -4.18
N GLU A 663 15.21 26.38 -4.83
CA GLU A 663 15.99 25.16 -4.64
C GLU A 663 17.18 25.46 -3.75
N ASP A 664 17.24 24.80 -2.60
CA ASP A 664 18.33 24.91 -1.65
C ASP A 664 19.23 23.69 -1.76
N ARG A 665 20.54 23.94 -1.94
CA ARG A 665 21.58 22.91 -2.03
C ARG A 665 22.70 23.27 -1.05
N PRO A 666 22.51 22.95 0.24
CA PRO A 666 23.52 23.20 1.24
C PRO A 666 24.79 22.36 0.97
N SER A 667 25.95 22.78 1.52
CA SER A 667 27.18 21.99 1.39
C SER A 667 27.06 20.63 2.10
N ASP A 668 27.79 19.63 1.61
CA ASP A 668 27.78 18.26 2.16
C ASP A 668 28.25 18.19 3.62
N GLU A 669 29.09 19.15 4.04
CA GLU A 669 29.57 19.29 5.43
C GLU A 669 28.51 19.87 6.37
N SER A 670 27.42 20.42 5.82
CA SER A 670 26.35 20.99 6.61
C SER A 670 25.43 19.92 7.15
N ARG A 671 24.70 20.22 8.25
CA ARG A 671 23.64 19.36 8.78
C ARG A 671 22.28 19.60 8.12
N TYR A 672 22.28 20.40 7.05
CA TYR A 672 21.10 20.72 6.27
C TYR A 672 20.97 19.75 5.08
N ALA A 673 19.76 19.49 4.68
CA ALA A 673 19.45 18.65 3.53
C ALA A 673 18.93 19.52 2.37
N PRO A 674 19.19 19.11 1.12
CA PRO A 674 18.62 19.75 -0.05
C PRO A 674 17.10 19.82 0.02
N SER A 675 16.52 20.94 -0.43
CA SER A 675 15.08 21.11 -0.46
C SER A 675 14.61 22.01 -1.61
N ARG A 676 13.38 21.76 -2.08
CA ARG A 676 12.70 22.61 -3.07
C ARG A 676 11.38 23.09 -2.51
N TRP A 677 11.21 24.42 -2.48
CA TRP A 677 10.03 25.08 -1.97
C TRP A 677 9.41 25.98 -3.03
N ILE A 678 8.08 26.06 -3.05
CA ILE A 678 7.35 27.02 -3.86
C ILE A 678 6.61 27.99 -2.96
N ALA A 679 6.79 29.28 -3.22
CA ALA A 679 6.07 30.38 -2.56
C ALA A 679 4.97 30.89 -3.49
N LEU A 680 3.75 30.96 -3.00
CA LEU A 680 2.57 31.39 -3.74
C LEU A 680 1.89 32.57 -3.04
N SER A 681 1.50 33.58 -3.79
CA SER A 681 0.67 34.68 -3.30
C SER A 681 -0.16 35.31 -4.43
N ALA A 682 -1.33 35.84 -4.07
CA ALA A 682 -2.12 36.64 -5.00
C ALA A 682 -1.55 38.05 -5.20
N LYS A 683 -0.71 38.56 -4.25
CA LYS A 683 -0.08 39.87 -4.34
C LYS A 683 1.38 39.76 -4.80
N ALA A 684 1.69 40.38 -5.93
CA ALA A 684 3.05 40.45 -6.46
C ALA A 684 4.03 41.04 -5.44
N SER A 685 3.66 42.13 -4.77
CA SER A 685 4.51 42.84 -3.82
C SER A 685 5.02 41.96 -2.68
N VAL A 686 4.28 40.94 -2.25
CA VAL A 686 4.70 39.99 -1.21
C VAL A 686 5.84 39.11 -1.76
N LEU A 687 5.66 38.58 -2.98
CA LEU A 687 6.68 37.74 -3.62
C LEU A 687 7.91 38.55 -4.02
N ASP A 688 7.72 39.79 -4.50
CA ASP A 688 8.84 40.71 -4.80
C ASP A 688 9.63 41.07 -3.52
N GLY A 689 8.93 41.25 -2.39
CA GLY A 689 9.54 41.43 -1.08
C GLY A 689 10.35 40.20 -0.65
N LEU A 690 9.81 39.02 -0.85
CA LEU A 690 10.47 37.75 -0.56
C LEU A 690 11.72 37.55 -1.43
N ALA A 691 11.64 37.85 -2.74
CA ALA A 691 12.74 37.70 -3.68
C ALA A 691 13.91 38.67 -3.36
N ARG A 692 13.60 39.84 -2.82
CA ARG A 692 14.61 40.85 -2.41
C ARG A 692 15.18 40.64 -1.02
N ALA A 693 14.56 39.79 -0.20
CA ALA A 693 14.97 39.64 1.21
C ALA A 693 16.40 39.11 1.37
N ARG A 694 16.86 38.27 0.42
CA ARG A 694 18.27 37.80 0.38
C ARG A 694 18.73 37.58 -1.06
N SER A 695 19.71 38.34 -1.49
CA SER A 695 20.27 38.26 -2.84
C SER A 695 21.21 37.07 -3.05
N ASP A 696 21.85 36.60 -1.98
CA ASP A 696 22.73 35.41 -1.98
C ASP A 696 21.98 34.07 -2.04
N ALA A 697 20.67 34.11 -1.82
CA ALA A 697 19.79 32.95 -1.86
C ALA A 697 18.54 33.26 -2.69
N PRO A 698 18.63 33.37 -4.02
CA PRO A 698 17.56 33.91 -4.85
C PRO A 698 16.37 32.96 -4.98
N TRP A 699 15.18 33.57 -5.01
CA TRP A 699 13.96 32.93 -5.49
C TRP A 699 13.84 33.21 -7.00
N THR A 700 13.46 32.20 -7.77
CA THR A 700 13.23 32.27 -9.22
C THR A 700 11.76 32.16 -9.55
N VAL A 701 11.32 32.81 -10.62
CA VAL A 701 9.93 32.65 -11.09
C VAL A 701 9.71 31.17 -11.49
N LEU A 702 8.62 30.61 -11.05
CA LEU A 702 8.24 29.26 -11.45
C LEU A 702 7.63 29.30 -12.84
N GLU A 703 8.33 28.77 -13.83
CA GLU A 703 7.93 28.76 -15.24
C GLU A 703 7.28 27.43 -15.65
N GLU A 704 7.63 26.33 -14.96
CA GLU A 704 7.13 25.01 -15.28
C GLU A 704 5.61 24.93 -15.10
N ARG A 705 4.92 24.40 -16.11
CA ARG A 705 3.45 24.21 -16.12
C ARG A 705 3.08 22.81 -16.60
N ALA A 706 2.18 22.17 -15.89
CA ALA A 706 1.48 21.00 -16.38
C ALA A 706 0.45 21.40 -17.46
N SER A 707 0.10 20.50 -18.35
CA SER A 707 -0.91 20.73 -19.39
C SER A 707 -2.30 21.05 -18.81
N HIS A 708 -2.60 20.49 -17.65
CA HIS A 708 -3.86 20.70 -16.95
C HIS A 708 -3.62 20.80 -15.44
N PRO A 709 -4.37 21.63 -14.72
CA PRO A 709 -4.33 21.64 -13.26
C PRO A 709 -4.83 20.32 -12.69
N TRP A 710 -4.25 19.88 -11.59
CA TRP A 710 -4.81 18.76 -10.84
C TRP A 710 -6.06 19.21 -10.09
N THR A 711 -7.11 18.38 -10.19
CA THR A 711 -8.35 18.55 -9.44
C THR A 711 -8.63 17.28 -8.62
N ASP A 712 -9.57 17.34 -7.69
CA ASP A 712 -10.05 16.16 -6.99
C ASP A 712 -10.67 15.14 -7.95
N ASP A 713 -11.28 15.64 -9.03
CA ASP A 713 -11.89 14.83 -10.08
C ASP A 713 -10.89 14.27 -11.09
N HIS A 714 -9.75 14.96 -11.33
CA HIS A 714 -8.73 14.50 -12.28
C HIS A 714 -7.33 14.90 -11.85
N ALA A 715 -6.51 13.90 -11.54
CA ALA A 715 -5.07 14.06 -11.30
C ALA A 715 -4.38 12.74 -11.60
N SER A 716 -3.33 12.77 -12.43
CA SER A 716 -2.50 11.61 -12.76
C SER A 716 -1.03 11.90 -12.44
N ILE A 717 -0.37 10.94 -11.80
CA ILE A 717 1.04 11.03 -11.40
C ILE A 717 1.96 10.58 -12.53
N LEU A 718 1.52 9.63 -13.36
CA LEU A 718 2.36 8.94 -14.34
C LEU A 718 3.17 9.86 -15.26
N PRO A 719 2.64 10.99 -15.76
CA PRO A 719 3.40 11.93 -16.60
C PRO A 719 4.56 12.62 -15.88
N TYR A 720 4.53 12.66 -14.54
CA TYR A 720 5.49 13.39 -13.71
C TYR A 720 6.52 12.50 -13.02
N VAL A 721 6.50 11.19 -13.29
CA VAL A 721 7.45 10.23 -12.73
C VAL A 721 8.83 10.41 -13.40
N ARG A 722 9.86 10.59 -12.57
CA ARG A 722 11.27 10.68 -12.99
C ARG A 722 11.85 9.29 -13.19
N TRP A 723 11.55 8.65 -14.31
CA TRP A 723 11.98 7.28 -14.62
C TRP A 723 13.49 7.10 -14.58
N SER A 724 14.29 8.12 -14.97
CA SER A 724 15.75 8.07 -14.92
C SER A 724 16.29 7.88 -13.50
N ARG A 725 15.67 8.50 -12.50
CA ARG A 725 16.08 8.33 -11.10
C ARG A 725 15.74 6.98 -10.51
N MET A 726 14.78 6.27 -11.08
CA MET A 726 14.44 4.89 -10.70
C MET A 726 15.49 3.89 -11.17
N THR A 727 16.18 4.18 -12.28
CA THR A 727 17.20 3.29 -12.88
C THR A 727 18.60 3.53 -12.35
N GLY A 728 18.77 4.44 -11.36
CA GLY A 728 20.09 4.72 -10.75
C GLY A 728 20.97 5.69 -11.55
N ASN A 729 20.43 6.33 -12.60
CA ASN A 729 21.06 7.46 -13.24
C ASN A 729 20.72 8.74 -12.47
N PRO A 730 21.72 9.52 -11.99
CA PRO A 730 21.54 10.74 -11.21
C PRO A 730 20.82 11.85 -11.95
#